data_4f4268d958e14c1fa15868a6795b9fb0
#
_entry.id   4f4268d958e14c1fa15868a6795b9fb0
#
_cell.length_a   1.000
_cell.length_b   1.000
_cell.length_c   1.000
_cell.angle_alpha   90.00
_cell.angle_beta   90.00
_cell.angle_gamma   90.00
#
_symmetry.space_group_name_H-M   'P 1'
#
loop_
_entity.id
_entity.type
_entity.pdbx_description
1 polymer ?
#
loop_
_entity_poly.entity_id
_entity_poly.type
_entity_poly.pdbx_seq_one_letter_code
_entity_poly.pdbx_strand_id
1 'polypeptide(L)'
;MRQGFVKAAAVTPKIKVADTKYNAELILDMMKESARQGAKIVVFPELCLTGYTCQDLFLQERLLQGAKDALMKLVKESASLDAIFFVGLPFEILGKLYNVAAVFSHGEVLGLVPKSYLPNYNEFYEARHFVSGAELATEVVLPDGSCVPADRDLLFVCEQMPKLRIGVELCEDLWTPNPPSISHALAGASVLVNLSASNELTGKDSYRRELVSGQSARLLAGYIYASAGEGESTQDLVFSGHNIIAENGQILAESKRFGHGILYSEIDVERLCAQRRRMTTFVTEDQTHTEILFSLKIEETKLTRFIDLAPFVPTDRQNREKRCDEILMIQAMGLKKRLEHTGANAVVGISGGLDSTLALLVTVRAFDLCGRDHKGITAVTMPGFGTTDRTYDNAVKLIQSLGAEFVEVDICQAVNVHFSDIGQDPSVHDVTYENSQARERTQILMDIANKKNALVIGTGDLSELALGWATYNGDHMSMYAVNASVPKTLVRHLVRYYADTCEDKQLSDTLYDVLDTPVSPELLPPEDGKISQKTEDLVGPYELHDFFLYYMLRQGFSPAKIYRLAKIAFAGTYEDAFILKWLKTFCRRFFAQQFKRSCLPDGPKVGSVAVSPRGDLRMPSDACATLWMEELNTLS
;
A
#
# COMPACT_ATOMS: atom_id res chain seq x y z
N MET A 1 -13.71 14.21 -3.58
CA MET A 1 -13.79 13.05 -2.65
C MET A 1 -14.25 11.75 -3.34
N ARG A 2 -14.41 11.73 -4.66
CA ARG A 2 -14.76 10.48 -5.40
C ARG A 2 -13.76 9.36 -5.09
N GLN A 3 -14.25 8.13 -4.98
CA GLN A 3 -13.46 6.91 -4.70
C GLN A 3 -12.67 6.97 -3.38
N GLY A 4 -13.18 7.72 -2.40
CA GLY A 4 -12.65 7.75 -1.04
C GLY A 4 -11.46 8.67 -0.80
N PHE A 5 -10.94 9.37 -1.80
CA PHE A 5 -9.80 10.27 -1.63
C PHE A 5 -10.22 11.63 -1.08
N VAL A 6 -9.78 11.94 0.13
CA VAL A 6 -10.05 13.21 0.82
C VAL A 6 -8.74 13.98 0.98
N LYS A 7 -8.68 15.18 0.41
CA LYS A 7 -7.50 16.04 0.55
C LYS A 7 -7.48 16.70 1.92
N ALA A 8 -6.37 16.53 2.63
CA ALA A 8 -6.10 17.09 3.94
C ALA A 8 -5.00 18.15 3.86
N ALA A 9 -5.08 19.11 4.77
CA ALA A 9 -4.05 20.12 4.98
C ALA A 9 -3.66 20.17 6.47
N ALA A 10 -2.36 20.04 6.75
CA ALA A 10 -1.77 20.34 8.05
C ALA A 10 -1.04 21.69 7.93
N VAL A 11 -1.40 22.64 8.76
CA VAL A 11 -1.03 24.06 8.59
C VAL A 11 -0.18 24.53 9.76
N THR A 12 0.88 25.26 9.48
CA THR A 12 1.66 26.01 10.49
C THR A 12 1.66 27.49 10.13
N PRO A 13 0.84 28.33 10.80
CA PRO A 13 0.89 29.77 10.63
C PRO A 13 2.11 30.38 11.35
N LYS A 14 2.71 31.41 10.80
CA LYS A 14 3.71 32.24 11.49
C LYS A 14 3.03 33.25 12.40
N ILE A 15 2.71 32.81 13.60
CA ILE A 15 1.90 33.57 14.55
C ILE A 15 2.67 34.71 15.22
N LYS A 16 1.93 35.57 15.95
CA LYS A 16 2.45 36.50 16.96
C LYS A 16 1.81 36.18 18.30
N VAL A 17 2.64 35.96 19.33
CA VAL A 17 2.18 35.63 20.67
C VAL A 17 1.25 36.75 21.18
N ALA A 18 0.07 36.36 21.67
CA ALA A 18 -1.01 37.21 22.21
C ALA A 18 -1.66 38.19 21.21
N ASP A 19 -1.30 38.18 19.93
CA ASP A 19 -1.94 39.01 18.89
C ASP A 19 -3.02 38.23 18.14
N THR A 20 -4.17 38.03 18.79
CA THR A 20 -5.27 37.22 18.26
C THR A 20 -5.85 37.77 16.94
N LYS A 21 -5.76 39.10 16.70
CA LYS A 21 -6.23 39.71 15.45
C LYS A 21 -5.35 39.36 14.29
N TYR A 22 -4.03 39.54 14.44
CA TYR A 22 -3.04 39.17 13.44
C TYR A 22 -3.13 37.67 13.11
N ASN A 23 -3.17 36.84 14.16
CA ASN A 23 -3.23 35.38 13.99
C ASN A 23 -4.50 34.96 13.25
N ALA A 24 -5.67 35.55 13.56
CA ALA A 24 -6.91 35.25 12.86
C ALA A 24 -6.88 35.65 11.38
N GLU A 25 -6.27 36.79 11.03
CA GLU A 25 -6.13 37.19 9.63
C GLU A 25 -5.26 36.23 8.85
N LEU A 26 -4.11 35.86 9.41
CA LEU A 26 -3.19 34.91 8.78
C LEU A 26 -3.82 33.52 8.63
N ILE A 27 -4.50 33.02 9.68
CA ILE A 27 -5.22 31.73 9.65
C ILE A 27 -6.32 31.77 8.60
N LEU A 28 -7.08 32.86 8.49
CA LEU A 28 -8.11 33.02 7.47
C LEU A 28 -7.55 32.95 6.05
N ASP A 29 -6.42 33.59 5.78
CA ASP A 29 -5.77 33.52 4.48
C ASP A 29 -5.35 32.08 4.14
N MET A 30 -4.82 31.35 5.14
CA MET A 30 -4.43 29.94 4.97
C MET A 30 -5.65 29.00 4.85
N MET A 31 -6.79 29.29 5.50
CA MET A 31 -8.05 28.59 5.29
C MET A 31 -8.54 28.75 3.85
N LYS A 32 -8.56 30.00 3.34
CA LYS A 32 -8.96 30.30 1.96
C LYS A 32 -8.05 29.60 0.94
N GLU A 33 -6.74 29.67 1.15
CA GLU A 33 -5.78 28.97 0.29
C GLU A 33 -5.95 27.45 0.32
N SER A 34 -6.13 26.85 1.52
CA SER A 34 -6.35 25.42 1.65
C SER A 34 -7.62 24.96 0.92
N ALA A 35 -8.73 25.69 1.08
CA ALA A 35 -9.98 25.41 0.38
C ALA A 35 -9.83 25.57 -1.14
N ARG A 36 -9.11 26.60 -1.61
CA ARG A 36 -8.81 26.83 -3.03
C ARG A 36 -7.99 25.69 -3.64
N GLN A 37 -7.10 25.06 -2.87
CA GLN A 37 -6.34 23.86 -3.26
C GLN A 37 -7.17 22.56 -3.17
N GLY A 38 -8.44 22.66 -2.76
CA GLY A 38 -9.36 21.54 -2.65
C GLY A 38 -9.20 20.70 -1.38
N ALA A 39 -8.53 21.23 -0.33
CA ALA A 39 -8.49 20.57 0.96
C ALA A 39 -9.87 20.58 1.60
N LYS A 40 -10.30 19.43 2.09
CA LYS A 40 -11.59 19.22 2.77
C LYS A 40 -11.46 19.11 4.30
N ILE A 41 -10.26 18.80 4.78
CA ILE A 41 -9.90 18.73 6.20
C ILE A 41 -8.71 19.65 6.40
N VAL A 42 -8.84 20.67 7.23
CA VAL A 42 -7.79 21.68 7.45
C VAL A 42 -7.51 21.78 8.94
N VAL A 43 -6.30 21.42 9.35
CA VAL A 43 -5.90 21.33 10.75
C VAL A 43 -4.82 22.37 11.06
N PHE A 44 -5.09 23.22 12.02
CA PHE A 44 -4.16 24.21 12.58
C PHE A 44 -3.58 23.73 13.90
N PRO A 45 -2.48 24.34 14.40
CA PRO A 45 -1.86 23.93 15.65
C PRO A 45 -2.70 24.23 16.89
N GLU A 46 -2.33 23.58 17.98
CA GLU A 46 -2.77 23.85 19.34
C GLU A 46 -2.56 25.33 19.71
N LEU A 47 -3.56 25.97 20.31
CA LEU A 47 -3.56 27.36 20.77
C LEU A 47 -3.10 28.40 19.73
N CYS A 48 -3.21 28.11 18.43
CA CYS A 48 -2.68 28.96 17.36
C CYS A 48 -3.34 30.34 17.24
N LEU A 49 -4.54 30.54 17.81
CA LEU A 49 -5.17 31.86 17.86
C LEU A 49 -4.47 32.84 18.81
N THR A 50 -3.87 32.32 19.88
CA THR A 50 -3.18 33.13 20.89
C THR A 50 -1.67 32.99 20.80
N GLY A 51 -1.18 31.84 20.36
CA GLY A 51 0.14 31.28 20.61
C GLY A 51 0.11 30.38 21.84
N TYR A 52 0.84 29.27 21.78
CA TYR A 52 1.00 28.35 22.90
C TYR A 52 1.78 28.98 24.06
N THR A 53 2.74 29.85 23.75
CA THR A 53 3.69 30.43 24.69
C THR A 53 3.21 31.71 25.36
N CYS A 54 1.90 31.90 25.49
CA CYS A 54 1.31 33.08 26.19
C CYS A 54 1.50 33.08 27.69
N GLN A 55 1.81 31.94 28.32
CA GLN A 55 2.06 31.81 29.76
C GLN A 55 0.93 32.44 30.61
N ASP A 56 1.25 33.22 31.66
CA ASP A 56 0.26 33.82 32.54
C ASP A 56 -0.65 34.85 31.85
N LEU A 57 -0.41 35.20 30.60
CA LEU A 57 -1.37 35.99 29.81
C LEU A 57 -2.68 35.21 29.58
N PHE A 58 -2.68 33.88 29.63
CA PHE A 58 -3.90 33.08 29.61
C PHE A 58 -4.86 33.39 30.77
N LEU A 59 -4.41 34.02 31.86
CA LEU A 59 -5.22 34.46 32.96
C LEU A 59 -5.84 35.86 32.75
N GLN A 60 -5.59 36.49 31.59
CA GLN A 60 -6.06 37.82 31.27
C GLN A 60 -7.33 37.74 30.42
N GLU A 61 -8.46 38.26 30.98
CA GLU A 61 -9.75 38.30 30.29
C GLU A 61 -9.66 38.89 28.87
N ARG A 62 -8.81 39.90 28.69
CA ARG A 62 -8.63 40.54 27.39
C ARG A 62 -8.11 39.59 26.31
N LEU A 63 -7.20 38.65 26.66
CA LEU A 63 -6.70 37.65 25.75
C LEU A 63 -7.79 36.62 25.41
N LEU A 64 -8.51 36.15 26.42
CA LEU A 64 -9.57 35.17 26.24
C LEU A 64 -10.71 35.71 25.37
N GLN A 65 -11.14 36.97 25.61
CA GLN A 65 -12.12 37.61 24.75
C GLN A 65 -11.60 37.83 23.33
N GLY A 66 -10.33 38.21 23.19
CA GLY A 66 -9.69 38.33 21.86
C GLY A 66 -9.63 37.00 21.10
N ALA A 67 -9.45 35.87 21.78
CA ALA A 67 -9.46 34.52 21.18
C ALA A 67 -10.90 34.13 20.73
N LYS A 68 -11.91 34.43 21.54
CA LYS A 68 -13.32 34.19 21.18
C LYS A 68 -13.74 35.05 19.97
N ASP A 69 -13.41 36.34 19.96
CA ASP A 69 -13.69 37.26 18.84
C ASP A 69 -13.01 36.77 17.54
N ALA A 70 -11.77 36.30 17.65
CA ALA A 70 -11.00 35.76 16.55
C ALA A 70 -11.63 34.46 15.97
N LEU A 71 -12.07 33.54 16.85
CA LEU A 71 -12.80 32.34 16.44
C LEU A 71 -14.06 32.68 15.65
N MET A 72 -14.92 33.59 16.21
CA MET A 72 -16.17 33.94 15.54
C MET A 72 -15.96 34.63 14.19
N LYS A 73 -14.84 35.37 14.01
CA LYS A 73 -14.44 35.90 12.70
C LYS A 73 -14.14 34.79 11.71
N LEU A 74 -13.33 33.79 12.10
CA LEU A 74 -13.00 32.63 11.25
C LEU A 74 -14.23 31.83 10.89
N VAL A 75 -15.09 31.56 11.85
CA VAL A 75 -16.35 30.82 11.66
C VAL A 75 -17.20 31.52 10.60
N LYS A 76 -17.48 32.81 10.77
CA LYS A 76 -18.24 33.59 9.81
C LYS A 76 -17.68 33.54 8.41
N GLU A 77 -16.36 33.69 8.26
CA GLU A 77 -15.69 33.69 6.96
C GLU A 77 -15.64 32.29 6.32
N SER A 78 -15.80 31.21 7.13
CA SER A 78 -15.85 29.84 6.63
C SER A 78 -17.15 29.50 5.88
N ALA A 79 -18.17 30.34 5.95
CA ALA A 79 -19.49 30.08 5.36
C ALA A 79 -19.46 29.74 3.86
N SER A 80 -18.49 30.29 3.14
CA SER A 80 -18.29 30.05 1.70
C SER A 80 -17.24 28.99 1.37
N LEU A 81 -16.59 28.41 2.38
CA LEU A 81 -15.48 27.47 2.21
C LEU A 81 -15.97 26.03 2.41
N ASP A 82 -15.78 25.19 1.41
CA ASP A 82 -16.22 23.79 1.42
C ASP A 82 -15.16 22.88 2.09
N ALA A 83 -14.96 23.07 3.39
CA ALA A 83 -14.02 22.32 4.22
C ALA A 83 -14.47 22.34 5.71
N ILE A 84 -13.98 21.36 6.48
CA ILE A 84 -14.03 21.35 7.93
C ILE A 84 -12.69 21.83 8.50
N PHE A 85 -12.74 22.71 9.48
CA PHE A 85 -11.58 23.38 10.08
C PHE A 85 -11.43 23.02 11.55
N PHE A 86 -10.18 22.84 11.98
CA PHE A 86 -9.78 22.53 13.36
C PHE A 86 -8.78 23.59 13.80
N VAL A 87 -9.14 24.40 14.79
CA VAL A 87 -8.34 25.56 15.24
C VAL A 87 -8.20 25.54 16.76
N GLY A 88 -6.96 25.65 17.26
CA GLY A 88 -6.66 25.63 18.70
C GLY A 88 -6.80 27.00 19.37
N LEU A 89 -7.48 27.05 20.54
CA LEU A 89 -7.61 28.25 21.36
C LEU A 89 -7.86 27.93 22.84
N PRO A 90 -7.57 28.88 23.76
CA PRO A 90 -8.03 28.80 25.14
C PRO A 90 -9.53 29.14 25.20
N PHE A 91 -10.33 28.37 25.94
CA PHE A 91 -11.75 28.61 26.09
C PHE A 91 -12.23 28.38 27.55
N GLU A 92 -12.93 29.35 28.11
CA GLU A 92 -13.51 29.22 29.43
C GLU A 92 -14.87 28.51 29.38
N ILE A 93 -14.97 27.41 30.15
CA ILE A 93 -16.20 26.61 30.30
C ILE A 93 -16.45 26.38 31.79
N LEU A 94 -17.64 26.70 32.28
CA LEU A 94 -18.04 26.55 33.69
C LEU A 94 -17.04 27.17 34.69
N GLY A 95 -16.47 28.34 34.35
CA GLY A 95 -15.52 29.08 35.18
C GLY A 95 -14.14 28.43 35.28
N LYS A 96 -13.79 27.51 34.37
CA LYS A 96 -12.48 26.91 34.22
C LYS A 96 -11.96 27.10 32.81
N LEU A 97 -10.63 27.25 32.68
CA LEU A 97 -9.98 27.42 31.39
C LEU A 97 -9.55 26.07 30.81
N TYR A 98 -9.92 25.83 29.56
CA TYR A 98 -9.56 24.63 28.79
C TYR A 98 -8.75 25.01 27.56
N ASN A 99 -7.81 24.15 27.21
CA ASN A 99 -7.15 24.15 25.92
C ASN A 99 -8.02 23.32 24.96
N VAL A 100 -8.61 23.95 23.93
CA VAL A 100 -9.59 23.29 23.07
C VAL A 100 -9.25 23.38 21.59
N ALA A 101 -9.69 22.41 20.84
CA ALA A 101 -9.86 22.47 19.41
C ALA A 101 -11.31 22.90 19.09
N ALA A 102 -11.49 24.06 18.48
CA ALA A 102 -12.78 24.43 17.90
C ALA A 102 -12.90 23.81 16.52
N VAL A 103 -14.00 23.10 16.28
CA VAL A 103 -14.33 22.47 15.00
C VAL A 103 -15.48 23.21 14.36
N PHE A 104 -15.30 23.67 13.14
CA PHE A 104 -16.32 24.44 12.43
C PHE A 104 -16.31 24.21 10.93
N SER A 105 -17.44 24.43 10.30
CA SER A 105 -17.64 24.30 8.85
C SER A 105 -18.81 25.17 8.40
N HIS A 106 -18.76 25.72 7.19
CA HIS A 106 -19.86 26.45 6.55
C HIS A 106 -20.51 27.55 7.41
N GLY A 107 -19.72 28.23 8.24
CA GLY A 107 -20.21 29.35 9.09
C GLY A 107 -20.75 28.93 10.45
N GLU A 108 -20.66 27.65 10.82
CA GLU A 108 -21.17 27.10 12.07
C GLU A 108 -20.07 26.42 12.87
N VAL A 109 -20.06 26.63 14.19
CA VAL A 109 -19.25 25.82 15.11
C VAL A 109 -19.96 24.50 15.34
N LEU A 110 -19.26 23.41 15.13
CA LEU A 110 -19.78 22.05 15.27
C LEU A 110 -19.55 21.48 16.67
N GLY A 111 -18.51 21.94 17.37
CA GLY A 111 -18.17 21.51 18.71
C GLY A 111 -16.82 22.01 19.18
N LEU A 112 -16.58 21.87 20.48
CA LEU A 112 -15.29 22.15 21.13
C LEU A 112 -14.73 20.84 21.71
N VAL A 113 -13.51 20.46 21.32
CA VAL A 113 -12.85 19.27 21.85
C VAL A 113 -11.75 19.69 22.81
N PRO A 114 -11.89 19.43 24.12
CA PRO A 114 -10.90 19.82 25.11
C PRO A 114 -9.75 18.81 25.18
N LYS A 115 -8.54 19.30 25.48
CA LYS A 115 -7.36 18.47 25.72
C LYS A 115 -7.56 17.60 26.95
N SER A 116 -7.29 16.29 26.81
CA SER A 116 -7.46 15.33 27.91
C SER A 116 -6.27 15.28 28.84
N TYR A 117 -5.07 15.27 28.32
CA TYR A 117 -3.83 15.14 29.10
C TYR A 117 -3.00 16.40 29.02
N LEU A 118 -2.74 17.00 30.18
CA LEU A 118 -1.97 18.23 30.30
C LEU A 118 -0.52 17.90 30.72
N PRO A 119 0.49 18.17 29.87
CA PRO A 119 1.86 17.99 30.27
C PRO A 119 2.23 18.96 31.38
N ASN A 120 2.70 18.44 32.51
CA ASN A 120 3.09 19.22 33.67
C ASN A 120 4.37 18.66 34.28
N TYR A 121 5.38 18.51 33.43
CA TYR A 121 6.71 17.99 33.77
C TYR A 121 7.77 18.65 32.87
N ASN A 122 9.03 18.65 33.33
CA ASN A 122 10.18 19.30 32.67
C ASN A 122 9.86 20.76 32.31
N GLU A 123 9.94 21.11 31.03
CA GLU A 123 9.65 22.43 30.47
C GLU A 123 8.17 22.76 30.36
N PHE A 124 7.26 21.81 30.59
CA PHE A 124 5.81 21.99 30.47
C PHE A 124 5.14 22.19 31.83
N TYR A 125 4.21 23.14 31.90
CA TYR A 125 3.43 23.46 33.09
C TYR A 125 1.98 23.89 32.74
N GLU A 126 1.35 23.17 31.82
CA GLU A 126 -0.01 23.51 31.35
C GLU A 126 -1.07 23.48 32.46
N ALA A 127 -0.92 22.62 33.47
CA ALA A 127 -1.81 22.56 34.61
C ALA A 127 -1.81 23.85 35.48
N ARG A 128 -0.87 24.78 35.24
CA ARG A 128 -0.91 26.12 35.83
C ARG A 128 -2.08 26.95 35.29
N HIS A 129 -2.45 26.76 34.04
CA HIS A 129 -3.41 27.59 33.33
C HIS A 129 -4.69 26.84 32.99
N PHE A 130 -4.57 25.57 32.58
CA PHE A 130 -5.67 24.77 32.06
C PHE A 130 -6.05 23.63 33.00
N VAL A 131 -7.28 23.16 32.87
CA VAL A 131 -7.77 21.94 33.50
C VAL A 131 -7.97 20.85 32.44
N SER A 132 -7.87 19.58 32.87
CA SER A 132 -8.10 18.43 32.00
C SER A 132 -9.55 18.42 31.51
N GLY A 133 -9.71 18.15 30.21
CA GLY A 133 -11.02 17.97 29.59
C GLY A 133 -11.49 16.51 29.52
N ALA A 134 -10.75 15.57 30.15
CA ALA A 134 -11.05 14.15 30.04
C ALA A 134 -12.47 13.74 30.47
N GLU A 135 -13.01 14.46 31.45
CA GLU A 135 -14.35 14.21 32.01
C GLU A 135 -15.37 15.32 31.64
N LEU A 136 -14.97 16.26 30.75
CA LEU A 136 -15.87 17.34 30.34
C LEU A 136 -16.86 16.82 29.30
N ALA A 137 -18.14 16.89 29.62
CA ALA A 137 -19.24 16.64 28.70
C ALA A 137 -20.37 17.65 29.03
N THR A 138 -20.52 18.71 28.21
CA THR A 138 -21.47 19.80 28.45
C THR A 138 -21.80 20.52 27.14
N GLU A 139 -22.79 21.38 27.20
CA GLU A 139 -23.08 22.38 26.16
C GLU A 139 -22.50 23.73 26.52
N VAL A 140 -22.05 24.47 25.53
CA VAL A 140 -21.48 25.81 25.68
C VAL A 140 -22.21 26.79 24.79
N VAL A 141 -22.61 27.94 25.37
CA VAL A 141 -23.19 29.06 24.61
C VAL A 141 -22.05 29.92 24.04
N LEU A 142 -22.04 30.07 22.75
CA LEU A 142 -21.06 30.88 22.01
C LEU A 142 -21.48 32.38 22.02
N PRO A 143 -20.56 33.30 21.63
CA PRO A 143 -20.84 34.74 21.59
C PRO A 143 -22.01 35.14 20.69
N ASP A 144 -22.34 34.36 19.67
CA ASP A 144 -23.50 34.59 18.78
C ASP A 144 -24.82 34.01 19.31
N GLY A 145 -24.80 33.38 20.48
CA GLY A 145 -25.94 32.74 21.12
C GLY A 145 -26.22 31.30 20.70
N SER A 146 -25.45 30.75 19.77
CA SER A 146 -25.53 29.31 19.40
C SER A 146 -25.04 28.43 20.56
N CYS A 147 -25.62 27.24 20.69
CA CYS A 147 -25.25 26.25 21.71
C CYS A 147 -24.55 25.05 21.01
N VAL A 148 -23.36 24.69 21.48
CA VAL A 148 -22.55 23.64 20.89
C VAL A 148 -22.01 22.67 21.94
N PRO A 149 -21.83 21.40 21.63
CA PRO A 149 -21.22 20.44 22.56
C PRO A 149 -19.75 20.75 22.82
N ALA A 150 -19.34 20.59 24.07
CA ALA A 150 -17.95 20.58 24.50
C ALA A 150 -17.67 19.23 25.18
N ASP A 151 -16.98 18.33 24.45
CA ASP A 151 -16.72 16.98 24.89
C ASP A 151 -15.48 16.45 24.19
N ARG A 152 -14.71 15.60 24.85
CA ARG A 152 -13.61 14.86 24.26
C ARG A 152 -14.10 13.85 23.21
N ASP A 153 -15.22 13.20 23.46
CA ASP A 153 -15.74 12.08 22.70
C ASP A 153 -16.71 12.53 21.58
N LEU A 154 -16.38 13.64 20.88
CA LEU A 154 -17.08 14.07 19.67
C LEU A 154 -16.51 13.36 18.43
N LEU A 155 -17.42 12.88 17.58
CA LEU A 155 -17.08 12.25 16.30
C LEU A 155 -17.76 13.01 15.15
N PHE A 156 -16.97 13.66 14.31
CA PHE A 156 -17.47 14.46 13.19
C PHE A 156 -17.67 13.57 11.96
N VAL A 157 -18.90 13.45 11.48
CA VAL A 157 -19.31 12.52 10.42
C VAL A 157 -19.79 13.28 9.19
N CYS A 158 -19.16 13.02 8.04
CA CYS A 158 -19.55 13.63 6.78
C CYS A 158 -20.80 12.94 6.21
N GLU A 159 -21.92 13.69 6.06
CA GLU A 159 -23.20 13.16 5.57
C GLU A 159 -23.09 12.55 4.17
N GLN A 160 -22.37 13.21 3.25
CA GLN A 160 -22.21 12.75 1.87
C GLN A 160 -21.19 11.62 1.71
N MET A 161 -20.34 11.40 2.73
CA MET A 161 -19.39 10.31 2.80
C MET A 161 -19.34 9.73 4.23
N PRO A 162 -20.32 8.91 4.67
CA PRO A 162 -20.41 8.43 6.06
C PRO A 162 -19.20 7.62 6.54
N LYS A 163 -18.33 7.17 5.61
CA LYS A 163 -17.04 6.55 5.93
C LYS A 163 -15.99 7.56 6.40
N LEU A 164 -16.15 8.84 6.09
CA LEU A 164 -15.33 9.93 6.60
C LEU A 164 -15.84 10.32 7.98
N ARG A 165 -15.19 9.81 9.00
CA ARG A 165 -15.47 10.05 10.42
C ARG A 165 -14.18 10.54 11.06
N ILE A 166 -14.23 11.71 11.70
CA ILE A 166 -13.04 12.40 12.20
C ILE A 166 -13.06 12.48 13.72
N GLY A 167 -12.04 11.94 14.36
CA GLY A 167 -11.76 12.10 15.79
C GLY A 167 -10.65 13.12 16.02
N VAL A 168 -10.70 13.81 17.17
CA VAL A 168 -9.78 14.92 17.49
C VAL A 168 -9.06 14.64 18.80
N GLU A 169 -7.74 14.87 18.80
CA GLU A 169 -6.94 14.90 20.03
C GLU A 169 -5.91 16.03 19.96
N LEU A 170 -5.37 16.44 21.10
CA LEU A 170 -4.47 17.57 21.19
C LEU A 170 -3.12 17.18 21.77
N CYS A 171 -2.06 17.40 21.02
CA CYS A 171 -0.66 17.34 21.40
C CYS A 171 -0.30 16.15 22.31
N GLU A 172 -0.20 16.40 23.63
CA GLU A 172 0.16 15.41 24.65
C GLU A 172 -0.74 14.17 24.63
N ASP A 173 -1.97 14.30 24.20
CA ASP A 173 -2.90 13.17 24.11
C ASP A 173 -2.31 12.00 23.33
N LEU A 174 -1.54 12.26 22.24
CA LEU A 174 -0.84 11.23 21.47
C LEU A 174 0.31 10.56 22.23
N TRP A 175 0.96 11.29 23.14
CA TRP A 175 2.20 10.82 23.82
C TRP A 175 1.90 9.91 25.01
N THR A 176 0.66 9.86 25.45
CA THR A 176 0.21 9.04 26.58
C THR A 176 0.10 7.56 26.23
N PRO A 177 0.17 6.64 27.21
CA PRO A 177 -0.01 5.20 26.97
C PRO A 177 -1.36 4.81 26.38
N ASN A 178 -2.42 5.60 26.65
CA ASN A 178 -3.78 5.37 26.14
C ASN A 178 -4.34 6.67 25.53
N PRO A 179 -3.93 7.03 24.32
CA PRO A 179 -4.39 8.24 23.64
C PRO A 179 -5.87 8.16 23.26
N PRO A 180 -6.61 9.30 23.28
CA PRO A 180 -8.03 9.37 22.88
C PRO A 180 -8.30 8.83 21.47
N SER A 181 -7.34 8.93 20.57
CA SER A 181 -7.44 8.37 19.21
C SER A 181 -7.76 6.87 19.18
N ILE A 182 -7.44 6.10 20.23
CA ILE A 182 -7.82 4.68 20.33
C ILE A 182 -9.34 4.56 20.42
N SER A 183 -9.98 5.25 21.39
CA SER A 183 -11.43 5.22 21.55
C SER A 183 -12.15 5.79 20.33
N HIS A 184 -11.65 6.88 19.75
CA HIS A 184 -12.19 7.43 18.51
C HIS A 184 -12.18 6.43 17.36
N ALA A 185 -11.06 5.69 17.16
CA ALA A 185 -10.96 4.69 16.11
C ALA A 185 -11.91 3.50 16.35
N LEU A 186 -12.06 3.05 17.60
CA LEU A 186 -13.00 1.98 17.98
C LEU A 186 -14.46 2.46 17.84
N ALA A 187 -14.74 3.75 18.03
CA ALA A 187 -16.05 4.37 17.71
C ALA A 187 -16.26 4.59 16.20
N GLY A 188 -15.28 4.27 15.36
CA GLY A 188 -15.38 4.30 13.91
C GLY A 188 -14.67 5.45 13.21
N ALA A 189 -13.93 6.32 13.90
CA ALA A 189 -13.13 7.36 13.25
C ALA A 189 -12.16 6.75 12.22
N SER A 190 -12.25 7.18 10.98
CA SER A 190 -11.36 6.78 9.89
C SER A 190 -10.20 7.75 9.70
N VAL A 191 -10.35 8.97 10.20
CA VAL A 191 -9.34 10.02 10.20
C VAL A 191 -9.20 10.57 11.61
N LEU A 192 -7.98 10.79 12.04
CA LEU A 192 -7.61 11.38 13.32
C LEU A 192 -6.87 12.68 13.06
N VAL A 193 -7.19 13.73 13.78
CA VAL A 193 -6.48 15.00 13.71
C VAL A 193 -5.86 15.31 15.07
N ASN A 194 -4.64 15.83 15.05
CA ASN A 194 -3.92 16.21 16.25
C ASN A 194 -3.41 17.65 16.08
N LEU A 195 -3.92 18.55 16.92
CA LEU A 195 -3.46 19.91 17.02
C LEU A 195 -2.36 19.97 18.05
N SER A 196 -1.15 20.27 17.63
CA SER A 196 0.06 20.18 18.49
C SER A 196 0.78 21.51 18.65
N ALA A 197 1.44 21.64 19.80
CA ALA A 197 2.50 22.61 20.06
C ALA A 197 3.68 21.87 20.69
N SER A 198 4.28 20.96 19.94
CA SER A 198 5.39 20.14 20.40
C SER A 198 6.70 20.88 20.14
N ASN A 199 7.46 21.16 21.22
CA ASN A 199 8.79 21.75 21.13
C ASN A 199 9.76 20.83 20.40
N GLU A 200 10.86 21.39 19.89
CA GLU A 200 11.89 20.62 19.20
C GLU A 200 13.09 20.38 20.11
N LEU A 201 13.52 19.12 20.19
CA LEU A 201 14.74 18.66 20.81
C LEU A 201 15.48 17.76 19.83
N THR A 202 16.79 17.61 20.01
CA THR A 202 17.60 16.72 19.16
C THR A 202 17.04 15.29 19.18
N GLY A 203 16.67 14.77 18.00
CA GLY A 203 16.12 13.41 17.83
C GLY A 203 14.62 13.26 18.10
N LYS A 204 13.92 14.30 18.59
CA LYS A 204 12.49 14.25 18.86
C LYS A 204 11.65 14.12 17.59
N ASP A 205 12.15 14.59 16.47
CA ASP A 205 11.50 14.47 15.16
C ASP A 205 11.30 13.01 14.75
N SER A 206 12.32 12.18 14.92
CA SER A 206 12.24 10.75 14.62
C SER A 206 11.20 10.05 15.49
N TYR A 207 11.22 10.31 16.79
CA TYR A 207 10.26 9.76 17.75
C TYR A 207 8.81 10.21 17.44
N ARG A 208 8.61 11.50 17.12
CA ARG A 208 7.30 12.03 16.69
C ARG A 208 6.81 11.34 15.44
N ARG A 209 7.68 11.15 14.46
CA ARG A 209 7.38 10.46 13.21
C ARG A 209 6.97 9.01 13.45
N GLU A 210 7.66 8.31 14.32
CA GLU A 210 7.33 6.93 14.72
C GLU A 210 6.00 6.85 15.45
N LEU A 211 5.70 7.76 16.37
CA LEU A 211 4.41 7.82 17.07
C LEU A 211 3.26 8.02 16.10
N VAL A 212 3.32 9.03 15.22
CA VAL A 212 2.25 9.32 14.25
C VAL A 212 2.07 8.15 13.29
N SER A 213 3.15 7.62 12.75
CA SER A 213 3.11 6.45 11.85
C SER A 213 2.56 5.22 12.57
N GLY A 214 3.07 4.92 13.76
CA GLY A 214 2.66 3.77 14.56
C GLY A 214 1.19 3.83 14.97
N GLN A 215 0.70 5.01 15.39
CA GLN A 215 -0.70 5.20 15.75
C GLN A 215 -1.63 5.06 14.54
N SER A 216 -1.25 5.68 13.40
CA SER A 216 -1.96 5.52 12.12
C SER A 216 -2.04 4.05 11.69
N ALA A 217 -0.95 3.28 11.83
CA ALA A 217 -0.90 1.85 11.51
C ALA A 217 -1.78 1.01 12.41
N ARG A 218 -1.64 1.17 13.73
CA ARG A 218 -2.38 0.41 14.75
C ARG A 218 -3.88 0.59 14.59
N LEU A 219 -4.32 1.82 14.34
CA LEU A 219 -5.72 2.20 14.25
C LEU A 219 -6.31 2.08 12.83
N LEU A 220 -5.51 1.69 11.82
CA LEU A 220 -5.93 1.66 10.42
C LEU A 220 -6.64 2.95 10.05
N ALA A 221 -6.01 4.09 10.32
CA ALA A 221 -6.59 5.42 10.18
C ALA A 221 -5.69 6.36 9.37
N GLY A 222 -6.28 7.38 8.75
CA GLY A 222 -5.56 8.59 8.37
C GLY A 222 -5.22 9.38 9.63
N TYR A 223 -4.02 9.96 9.69
CA TYR A 223 -3.59 10.78 10.82
C TYR A 223 -2.99 12.09 10.32
N ILE A 224 -3.57 13.22 10.77
CA ILE A 224 -3.14 14.56 10.40
C ILE A 224 -2.59 15.24 11.65
N TYR A 225 -1.30 15.48 11.68
CA TYR A 225 -0.58 16.12 12.77
C TYR A 225 -0.14 17.51 12.33
N ALA A 226 -0.68 18.57 12.96
CA ALA A 226 -0.32 19.96 12.71
C ALA A 226 0.35 20.56 13.94
N SER A 227 1.57 21.09 13.79
CA SER A 227 2.37 21.56 14.92
C SER A 227 2.70 23.04 14.83
N ALA A 228 2.74 23.70 15.98
CA ALA A 228 3.22 25.07 16.15
C ALA A 228 4.67 25.22 15.65
N GLY A 229 5.00 26.40 15.16
CA GLY A 229 6.29 26.66 14.56
C GLY A 229 6.76 28.09 14.79
N GLU A 230 7.22 28.72 13.73
CA GLU A 230 7.76 30.08 13.76
C GLU A 230 6.73 31.07 14.31
N GLY A 231 7.16 31.93 15.21
CA GLY A 231 6.33 32.97 15.85
C GLY A 231 6.00 32.71 17.31
N GLU A 232 6.12 31.48 17.80
CA GLU A 232 6.09 31.21 19.23
C GLU A 232 7.28 31.84 19.96
N SER A 233 7.12 32.12 21.26
CA SER A 233 8.21 32.65 22.07
C SER A 233 9.35 31.61 22.20
N THR A 234 10.59 32.09 22.10
CA THR A 234 11.80 31.26 22.19
C THR A 234 12.55 31.47 23.51
N GLN A 235 11.85 31.72 24.61
CA GLN A 235 12.48 31.83 25.92
C GLN A 235 13.32 30.59 26.25
N ASP A 236 12.67 29.45 26.39
CA ASP A 236 13.32 28.16 26.69
C ASP A 236 13.03 27.10 25.62
N LEU A 237 12.02 27.30 24.78
CA LEU A 237 11.53 26.32 23.81
C LEU A 237 11.65 26.86 22.38
N VAL A 238 11.88 25.94 21.44
CA VAL A 238 11.81 26.20 20.00
C VAL A 238 10.80 25.26 19.37
N PHE A 239 9.95 25.78 18.49
CA PHE A 239 8.94 25.02 17.78
C PHE A 239 9.29 24.96 16.30
N SER A 240 9.17 23.79 15.69
CA SER A 240 9.70 23.54 14.35
C SER A 240 8.68 23.54 13.23
N GLY A 241 7.38 23.55 13.53
CA GLY A 241 6.34 23.42 12.51
C GLY A 241 6.37 22.06 11.79
N HIS A 242 6.74 20.99 12.50
CA HIS A 242 6.85 19.65 11.94
C HIS A 242 5.47 19.02 11.76
N ASN A 243 4.89 19.19 10.57
CA ASN A 243 3.60 18.63 10.19
C ASN A 243 3.78 17.27 9.53
N ILE A 244 2.86 16.34 9.79
CA ILE A 244 2.89 14.98 9.26
C ILE A 244 1.47 14.57 8.85
N ILE A 245 1.33 14.01 7.65
CA ILE A 245 0.09 13.34 7.22
C ILE A 245 0.43 11.87 6.95
N ALA A 246 -0.23 10.96 7.67
CA ALA A 246 0.00 9.53 7.57
C ALA A 246 -1.30 8.77 7.26
N GLU A 247 -1.18 7.58 6.69
CA GLU A 247 -2.28 6.67 6.36
C GLU A 247 -1.84 5.23 6.58
N ASN A 248 -2.46 4.55 7.53
CA ASN A 248 -2.15 3.14 7.84
C ASN A 248 -0.63 2.87 7.93
N GLY A 249 0.06 3.69 8.69
CA GLY A 249 1.51 3.59 8.95
C GLY A 249 2.42 4.18 7.88
N GLN A 250 1.89 4.52 6.72
CA GLN A 250 2.66 5.17 5.67
C GLN A 250 2.63 6.69 5.86
N ILE A 251 3.79 7.34 5.91
CA ILE A 251 3.88 8.79 5.83
C ILE A 251 3.59 9.18 4.38
N LEU A 252 2.51 9.93 4.17
CA LEU A 252 2.10 10.44 2.87
C LEU A 252 2.79 11.75 2.53
N ALA A 253 2.93 12.61 3.54
CA ALA A 253 3.60 13.89 3.42
C ALA A 253 4.17 14.31 4.78
N GLU A 254 5.29 15.02 4.74
CA GLU A 254 6.01 15.52 5.91
C GLU A 254 6.62 16.89 5.58
N SER A 255 6.44 17.87 6.47
CA SER A 255 6.99 19.22 6.27
C SER A 255 8.47 19.28 6.62
N LYS A 256 9.17 20.23 6.02
CA LYS A 256 10.50 20.61 6.51
C LYS A 256 10.35 21.28 7.87
N ARG A 257 11.25 20.91 8.81
CA ARG A 257 11.30 21.55 10.13
C ARG A 257 11.83 22.98 10.05
N PHE A 258 11.49 23.77 11.06
CA PHE A 258 11.90 25.16 11.24
C PHE A 258 11.37 26.09 10.13
N GLY A 259 10.10 25.84 9.75
CA GLY A 259 9.40 26.61 8.77
C GLY A 259 7.93 26.82 9.13
N HIS A 260 7.22 27.46 8.20
CA HIS A 260 5.76 27.65 8.26
C HIS A 260 5.15 27.38 6.89
N GLY A 261 3.85 27.19 6.81
CA GLY A 261 3.15 26.93 5.56
C GLY A 261 2.09 25.84 5.66
N ILE A 262 1.73 25.30 4.52
CA ILE A 262 0.65 24.31 4.41
C ILE A 262 1.21 23.04 3.76
N LEU A 263 1.00 21.91 4.44
CA LEU A 263 1.33 20.58 3.95
C LEU A 263 0.06 19.91 3.45
N TYR A 264 0.06 19.37 2.24
CA TYR A 264 -1.07 18.69 1.65
C TYR A 264 -0.78 17.21 1.38
N SER A 265 -1.80 16.37 1.53
CA SER A 265 -1.87 15.03 0.95
C SER A 265 -3.31 14.56 0.85
N GLU A 266 -3.55 13.43 0.19
CA GLU A 266 -4.86 12.83 0.04
C GLU A 266 -4.94 11.51 0.81
N ILE A 267 -5.87 11.42 1.76
CA ILE A 267 -6.15 10.21 2.55
C ILE A 267 -7.21 9.38 1.81
N ASP A 268 -6.98 8.09 1.67
CA ASP A 268 -7.90 7.13 1.06
C ASP A 268 -8.78 6.45 2.12
N VAL A 269 -9.89 7.09 2.46
CA VAL A 269 -10.85 6.61 3.48
C VAL A 269 -11.46 5.25 3.11
N GLU A 270 -11.73 4.99 1.82
CA GLU A 270 -12.26 3.69 1.38
C GLU A 270 -11.25 2.57 1.60
N ARG A 271 -9.96 2.83 1.33
CA ARG A 271 -8.88 1.88 1.62
C ARG A 271 -8.83 1.53 3.10
N LEU A 272 -8.88 2.53 3.97
CA LEU A 272 -8.86 2.33 5.43
C LEU A 272 -10.03 1.46 5.89
N CYS A 273 -11.24 1.77 5.45
CA CYS A 273 -12.43 0.97 5.76
C CYS A 273 -12.34 -0.46 5.20
N ALA A 274 -11.77 -0.64 4.00
CA ALA A 274 -11.57 -1.96 3.41
C ALA A 274 -10.56 -2.80 4.22
N GLN A 275 -9.48 -2.17 4.73
CA GLN A 275 -8.51 -2.83 5.59
C GLN A 275 -9.12 -3.26 6.94
N ARG A 276 -9.88 -2.37 7.60
CA ARG A 276 -10.59 -2.69 8.83
C ARG A 276 -11.56 -3.87 8.65
N ARG A 277 -12.34 -3.90 7.57
CA ARG A 277 -13.26 -5.00 7.26
C ARG A 277 -12.55 -6.36 7.10
N ARG A 278 -11.28 -6.36 6.66
CA ARG A 278 -10.46 -7.58 6.53
C ARG A 278 -9.85 -8.02 7.85
N MET A 279 -9.56 -7.08 8.74
CA MET A 279 -8.93 -7.36 10.03
C MET A 279 -10.00 -7.71 11.06
N THR A 280 -10.32 -9.00 11.20
CA THR A 280 -11.37 -9.50 12.11
C THR A 280 -11.12 -9.18 13.58
N THR A 281 -9.88 -8.84 13.94
CA THR A 281 -9.50 -8.41 15.30
C THR A 281 -9.68 -6.91 15.53
N PHE A 282 -9.99 -6.13 14.48
CA PHE A 282 -10.38 -4.74 14.62
C PHE A 282 -11.89 -4.67 14.85
N VAL A 283 -12.29 -4.61 16.11
CA VAL A 283 -13.69 -4.54 16.51
C VAL A 283 -14.04 -3.08 16.74
N THR A 284 -15.02 -2.56 15.98
CA THR A 284 -15.66 -1.28 16.30
C THR A 284 -16.65 -1.54 17.40
N GLU A 285 -16.46 -0.87 18.53
CA GLU A 285 -17.37 -0.89 19.66
C GLU A 285 -18.18 0.38 19.63
N ASP A 286 -19.49 0.27 19.93
CA ASP A 286 -20.29 1.46 20.17
C ASP A 286 -19.82 2.10 21.47
N GLN A 287 -19.10 3.18 21.32
CA GLN A 287 -18.63 3.99 22.43
C GLN A 287 -19.65 5.08 22.72
N THR A 288 -19.49 5.74 23.82
CA THR A 288 -20.33 6.88 24.24
C THR A 288 -20.11 8.15 23.40
N HIS A 289 -19.59 8.01 22.17
CA HIS A 289 -19.28 9.14 21.29
C HIS A 289 -20.56 9.80 20.76
N THR A 290 -20.54 11.13 20.77
CA THR A 290 -21.58 11.95 20.16
C THR A 290 -21.23 12.23 18.70
N GLU A 291 -22.06 11.75 17.77
CA GLU A 291 -21.90 12.02 16.33
C GLU A 291 -22.40 13.42 15.98
N ILE A 292 -21.51 14.20 15.37
CA ILE A 292 -21.81 15.56 14.87
C ILE A 292 -21.74 15.52 13.35
N LEU A 293 -22.85 15.80 12.70
CA LEU A 293 -22.95 15.78 11.24
C LEU A 293 -22.40 17.08 10.63
N PHE A 294 -21.70 16.93 9.51
CA PHE A 294 -21.27 18.05 8.67
C PHE A 294 -21.35 17.66 7.19
N SER A 295 -21.41 18.66 6.33
CA SER A 295 -21.60 18.45 4.89
C SER A 295 -20.37 18.88 4.09
N LEU A 296 -20.01 18.12 3.04
CA LEU A 296 -18.99 18.49 2.05
C LEU A 296 -19.44 18.09 0.64
N LYS A 297 -19.05 18.84 -0.37
CA LYS A 297 -19.30 18.49 -1.77
C LYS A 297 -18.44 17.32 -2.20
N ILE A 298 -19.07 16.33 -2.84
CA ILE A 298 -18.36 15.20 -3.44
C ILE A 298 -17.85 15.58 -4.83
N GLU A 299 -16.63 16.05 -4.88
CA GLU A 299 -15.93 16.40 -6.11
C GLU A 299 -14.77 15.45 -6.37
N GLU A 300 -14.24 15.44 -7.59
CA GLU A 300 -13.03 14.70 -7.89
C GLU A 300 -11.82 15.36 -7.24
N THR A 301 -11.10 14.61 -6.42
CA THR A 301 -9.88 15.07 -5.76
C THR A 301 -8.70 14.91 -6.71
N LYS A 302 -7.99 16.01 -7.01
CA LYS A 302 -6.71 15.92 -7.72
C LYS A 302 -5.69 15.27 -6.80
N LEU A 303 -5.18 14.10 -7.20
CA LEU A 303 -4.18 13.38 -6.42
C LEU A 303 -2.79 13.95 -6.69
N THR A 304 -2.06 14.22 -5.62
CA THR A 304 -0.66 14.65 -5.63
C THR A 304 0.25 13.65 -4.93
N ARG A 305 -0.33 12.67 -4.23
CA ARG A 305 0.41 11.59 -3.56
C ARG A 305 1.11 10.69 -4.57
N PHE A 306 2.25 10.15 -4.19
CA PHE A 306 2.97 9.17 -5.02
C PHE A 306 2.16 7.88 -5.17
N ILE A 307 2.00 7.43 -6.41
CA ILE A 307 1.40 6.14 -6.77
C ILE A 307 2.51 5.30 -7.41
N ASP A 308 2.89 4.24 -6.72
CA ASP A 308 3.94 3.34 -7.19
C ASP A 308 3.45 2.52 -8.37
N LEU A 309 4.16 2.58 -9.49
CA LEU A 309 3.86 1.80 -10.70
C LEU A 309 4.25 0.31 -10.54
N ALA A 310 5.17 0.00 -9.64
CA ALA A 310 5.66 -1.36 -9.40
C ALA A 310 5.50 -1.76 -7.92
N PRO A 311 4.25 -1.89 -7.40
CA PRO A 311 3.95 -1.96 -5.97
C PRO A 311 4.48 -3.23 -5.27
N PHE A 312 4.96 -4.20 -6.02
CA PHE A 312 5.61 -5.41 -5.50
C PHE A 312 7.13 -5.31 -5.40
N VAL A 313 7.73 -4.35 -6.11
CA VAL A 313 9.18 -4.20 -6.18
C VAL A 313 9.65 -3.24 -5.09
N PRO A 314 10.67 -3.59 -4.30
CA PRO A 314 11.24 -2.68 -3.30
C PRO A 314 11.82 -1.42 -3.97
N THR A 315 11.24 -0.25 -3.67
CA THR A 315 11.67 1.04 -4.23
C THR A 315 12.83 1.68 -3.44
N ASP A 316 12.99 1.31 -2.17
CA ASP A 316 14.05 1.81 -1.31
C ASP A 316 15.39 1.14 -1.65
N ARG A 317 16.28 1.92 -2.29
CA ARG A 317 17.61 1.45 -2.69
C ARG A 317 18.48 1.03 -1.49
N GLN A 318 18.33 1.67 -0.33
CA GLN A 318 19.12 1.35 0.88
C GLN A 318 18.71 0.00 1.49
N ASN A 319 17.45 -0.39 1.32
CA ASN A 319 16.92 -1.66 1.82
C ASN A 319 16.73 -2.73 0.73
N ARG A 320 17.11 -2.44 -0.54
CA ARG A 320 16.93 -3.37 -1.68
C ARG A 320 17.57 -4.73 -1.40
N GLU A 321 18.84 -4.72 -1.02
CA GLU A 321 19.61 -5.94 -0.73
C GLU A 321 18.94 -6.77 0.35
N LYS A 322 18.66 -6.16 1.51
CA LYS A 322 17.97 -6.82 2.62
C LYS A 322 16.63 -7.43 2.20
N ARG A 323 15.83 -6.70 1.42
CA ARG A 323 14.51 -7.19 1.01
C ARG A 323 14.58 -8.28 -0.04
N CYS A 324 15.48 -8.19 -1.01
CA CYS A 324 15.68 -9.25 -2.00
C CYS A 324 16.20 -10.53 -1.33
N ASP A 325 17.17 -10.40 -0.42
CA ASP A 325 17.68 -11.54 0.34
C ASP A 325 16.59 -12.19 1.21
N GLU A 326 15.77 -11.39 1.88
CA GLU A 326 14.62 -11.85 2.68
C GLU A 326 13.62 -12.65 1.84
N ILE A 327 13.28 -12.18 0.63
CA ILE A 327 12.37 -12.88 -0.29
C ILE A 327 12.96 -14.22 -0.72
N LEU A 328 14.20 -14.22 -1.20
CA LEU A 328 14.90 -15.44 -1.61
C LEU A 328 15.05 -16.42 -0.44
N MET A 329 15.29 -15.92 0.78
CA MET A 329 15.37 -16.75 1.97
C MET A 329 14.01 -17.40 2.31
N ILE A 330 12.91 -16.65 2.25
CA ILE A 330 11.56 -17.19 2.48
C ILE A 330 11.24 -18.31 1.48
N GLN A 331 11.56 -18.10 0.18
CA GLN A 331 11.37 -19.12 -0.84
C GLN A 331 12.20 -20.37 -0.55
N ALA A 332 13.50 -20.20 -0.29
CA ALA A 332 14.44 -21.29 -0.03
C ALA A 332 14.10 -22.07 1.25
N MET A 333 13.73 -21.39 2.33
CA MET A 333 13.31 -22.03 3.59
C MET A 333 12.03 -22.85 3.45
N GLY A 334 11.07 -22.38 2.63
CA GLY A 334 9.87 -23.16 2.31
C GLY A 334 10.22 -24.46 1.60
N LEU A 335 11.08 -24.42 0.59
CA LEU A 335 11.55 -25.61 -0.13
C LEU A 335 12.43 -26.49 0.76
N LYS A 336 13.37 -25.92 1.52
CA LYS A 336 14.21 -26.65 2.47
C LYS A 336 13.39 -27.58 3.37
N LYS A 337 12.30 -27.05 3.96
CA LYS A 337 11.43 -27.86 4.82
C LYS A 337 10.84 -29.07 4.11
N ARG A 338 10.47 -28.94 2.82
CA ARG A 338 9.96 -30.06 2.02
C ARG A 338 11.04 -31.09 1.73
N LEU A 339 12.22 -30.65 1.35
CA LEU A 339 13.38 -31.51 1.08
C LEU A 339 13.81 -32.28 2.32
N GLU A 340 13.87 -31.65 3.48
CA GLU A 340 14.19 -32.31 4.77
C GLU A 340 13.13 -33.31 5.20
N HIS A 341 11.85 -32.95 5.01
CA HIS A 341 10.72 -33.80 5.41
C HIS A 341 10.63 -35.10 4.59
N THR A 342 10.86 -34.99 3.28
CA THR A 342 10.74 -36.12 2.35
C THR A 342 12.03 -36.89 2.17
N GLY A 343 13.20 -36.28 2.43
CA GLY A 343 14.50 -36.80 2.06
C GLY A 343 14.75 -36.82 0.55
N ALA A 344 13.82 -36.28 -0.25
CA ALA A 344 13.84 -36.32 -1.71
C ALA A 344 14.88 -35.36 -2.31
N ASN A 345 15.33 -35.64 -3.53
CA ASN A 345 16.07 -34.75 -4.41
C ASN A 345 15.12 -33.72 -5.06
N ALA A 346 15.63 -32.91 -6.00
CA ALA A 346 14.82 -31.95 -6.74
C ALA A 346 14.94 -32.18 -8.25
N VAL A 347 13.81 -31.98 -8.97
CA VAL A 347 13.77 -31.92 -10.43
C VAL A 347 13.19 -30.57 -10.82
N VAL A 348 13.88 -29.84 -11.72
CA VAL A 348 13.46 -28.52 -12.19
C VAL A 348 13.51 -28.50 -13.72
N GLY A 349 12.41 -28.10 -14.36
CA GLY A 349 12.43 -27.84 -15.81
C GLY A 349 13.05 -26.46 -16.10
N ILE A 350 14.07 -26.41 -16.95
CA ILE A 350 14.81 -25.19 -17.27
C ILE A 350 14.61 -24.85 -18.75
N SER A 351 13.83 -23.77 -18.99
CA SER A 351 13.60 -23.24 -20.34
C SER A 351 14.63 -22.19 -20.76
N GLY A 352 15.44 -21.67 -19.84
CA GLY A 352 16.31 -20.52 -20.09
C GLY A 352 15.58 -19.17 -19.90
N GLY A 353 14.31 -19.17 -19.48
CA GLY A 353 13.54 -17.98 -19.15
C GLY A 353 13.64 -17.58 -17.67
N LEU A 354 13.10 -16.40 -17.33
CA LEU A 354 13.18 -15.78 -16.00
C LEU A 354 12.68 -16.66 -14.86
N ASP A 355 11.54 -17.32 -15.04
CA ASP A 355 10.85 -18.04 -13.96
C ASP A 355 11.58 -19.32 -13.59
N SER A 356 12.02 -20.09 -14.60
CA SER A 356 12.83 -21.30 -14.40
C SER A 356 14.20 -20.96 -13.82
N THR A 357 14.78 -19.82 -14.22
CA THR A 357 16.02 -19.30 -13.65
C THR A 357 15.87 -19.01 -12.17
N LEU A 358 14.85 -18.23 -11.76
CA LEU A 358 14.61 -17.94 -10.34
C LEU A 358 14.34 -19.21 -9.54
N ALA A 359 13.54 -20.15 -10.08
CA ALA A 359 13.25 -21.41 -9.41
C ALA A 359 14.52 -22.24 -9.17
N LEU A 360 15.45 -22.28 -10.14
CA LEU A 360 16.73 -22.98 -9.98
C LEU A 360 17.63 -22.30 -8.93
N LEU A 361 17.75 -20.96 -8.95
CA LEU A 361 18.51 -20.19 -7.95
C LEU A 361 17.99 -20.44 -6.52
N VAL A 362 16.68 -20.44 -6.34
CA VAL A 362 16.01 -20.75 -5.05
C VAL A 362 16.28 -22.20 -4.64
N THR A 363 16.25 -23.14 -5.59
CA THR A 363 16.50 -24.57 -5.33
C THR A 363 17.93 -24.81 -4.89
N VAL A 364 18.91 -24.20 -5.56
CA VAL A 364 20.32 -24.24 -5.16
C VAL A 364 20.49 -23.70 -3.75
N ARG A 365 19.95 -22.53 -3.46
CA ARG A 365 20.00 -21.95 -2.11
C ARG A 365 19.36 -22.85 -1.04
N ALA A 366 18.26 -23.53 -1.38
CA ALA A 366 17.64 -24.49 -0.46
C ALA A 366 18.53 -25.71 -0.19
N PHE A 367 19.26 -26.18 -1.20
CA PHE A 367 20.24 -27.26 -1.05
C PHE A 367 21.42 -26.83 -0.19
N ASP A 368 21.96 -25.63 -0.40
CA ASP A 368 23.00 -25.04 0.47
C ASP A 368 22.58 -25.02 1.92
N LEU A 369 21.36 -24.54 2.19
CA LEU A 369 20.77 -24.50 3.54
C LEU A 369 20.54 -25.89 4.15
N CYS A 370 20.40 -26.93 3.33
CA CYS A 370 20.34 -28.34 3.78
C CYS A 370 21.73 -28.98 3.94
N GLY A 371 22.81 -28.31 3.51
CA GLY A 371 24.13 -28.89 3.43
C GLY A 371 24.23 -30.03 2.43
N ARG A 372 23.46 -29.98 1.32
CA ARG A 372 23.39 -31.02 0.29
C ARG A 372 24.13 -30.62 -0.98
N ASP A 373 24.70 -31.59 -1.65
CA ASP A 373 25.38 -31.42 -2.96
C ASP A 373 24.35 -31.03 -4.03
N HIS A 374 24.70 -30.04 -4.87
CA HIS A 374 23.88 -29.59 -5.99
C HIS A 374 23.62 -30.68 -7.04
N LYS A 375 24.45 -31.77 -7.09
CA LYS A 375 24.18 -32.96 -7.91
C LYS A 375 22.86 -33.67 -7.53
N GLY A 376 22.27 -33.36 -6.37
CA GLY A 376 20.94 -33.78 -6.02
C GLY A 376 19.83 -32.97 -6.73
N ILE A 377 20.18 -31.93 -7.49
CA ILE A 377 19.25 -31.13 -8.31
C ILE A 377 19.40 -31.60 -9.76
N THR A 378 18.36 -32.24 -10.30
CA THR A 378 18.29 -32.61 -11.72
C THR A 378 17.59 -31.48 -12.48
N ALA A 379 18.37 -30.72 -13.23
CA ALA A 379 17.88 -29.64 -14.08
C ALA A 379 17.65 -30.16 -15.50
N VAL A 380 16.40 -30.16 -15.94
CA VAL A 380 15.97 -30.80 -17.19
C VAL A 380 15.67 -29.74 -18.25
N THR A 381 16.40 -29.75 -19.35
CA THR A 381 16.07 -28.97 -20.54
C THR A 381 15.34 -29.86 -21.54
N MET A 382 14.20 -29.36 -22.03
CA MET A 382 13.31 -30.13 -22.92
C MET A 382 13.05 -29.36 -24.21
N PRO A 383 13.99 -29.35 -25.17
CA PRO A 383 13.79 -28.72 -26.45
C PRO A 383 12.52 -29.24 -27.14
N GLY A 384 11.77 -28.32 -27.73
CA GLY A 384 10.57 -28.59 -28.52
C GLY A 384 10.55 -27.72 -29.77
N PHE A 385 9.39 -27.61 -30.43
CA PHE A 385 9.26 -26.90 -31.70
C PHE A 385 9.54 -25.40 -31.63
N GLY A 386 9.40 -24.78 -30.45
CA GLY A 386 9.59 -23.35 -30.25
C GLY A 386 10.87 -22.92 -29.57
N THR A 387 11.75 -23.87 -29.20
CA THR A 387 12.98 -23.57 -28.48
C THR A 387 14.00 -22.87 -29.40
N THR A 388 14.57 -21.74 -28.91
CA THR A 388 15.63 -21.01 -29.65
C THR A 388 17.02 -21.38 -29.14
N ASP A 389 18.05 -21.22 -29.98
CA ASP A 389 19.45 -21.49 -29.59
C ASP A 389 19.85 -20.64 -28.37
N ARG A 390 19.43 -19.38 -28.30
CA ARG A 390 19.75 -18.46 -27.20
C ARG A 390 19.22 -18.95 -25.85
N THR A 391 17.97 -19.34 -25.80
CA THR A 391 17.34 -19.81 -24.54
C THR A 391 17.89 -21.15 -24.12
N TYR A 392 18.17 -22.03 -25.08
CA TYR A 392 18.87 -23.30 -24.84
C TYR A 392 20.26 -23.07 -24.25
N ASP A 393 21.10 -22.24 -24.89
CA ASP A 393 22.43 -21.92 -24.40
C ASP A 393 22.42 -21.32 -22.99
N ASN A 394 21.47 -20.43 -22.71
CA ASN A 394 21.27 -19.85 -21.38
C ASN A 394 20.94 -20.92 -20.35
N ALA A 395 20.04 -21.84 -20.67
CA ALA A 395 19.68 -22.95 -19.79
C ALA A 395 20.92 -23.83 -19.45
N VAL A 396 21.69 -24.22 -20.46
CA VAL A 396 22.89 -25.05 -20.29
C VAL A 396 23.96 -24.36 -19.43
N LYS A 397 24.28 -23.08 -19.74
CA LYS A 397 25.29 -22.31 -19.01
C LYS A 397 24.85 -22.10 -17.54
N LEU A 398 23.57 -21.77 -17.30
CA LEU A 398 23.01 -21.59 -15.97
C LEU A 398 23.15 -22.86 -15.12
N ILE A 399 22.74 -24.02 -15.67
CA ILE A 399 22.81 -25.32 -14.99
C ILE A 399 24.26 -25.69 -14.62
N GLN A 400 25.18 -25.49 -15.57
CA GLN A 400 26.60 -25.78 -15.37
C GLN A 400 27.24 -24.89 -14.31
N SER A 401 26.99 -23.57 -14.37
CA SER A 401 27.53 -22.62 -13.40
C SER A 401 27.01 -22.88 -11.97
N LEU A 402 25.78 -23.39 -11.81
CA LEU A 402 25.20 -23.73 -10.51
C LEU A 402 25.55 -25.15 -10.03
N GLY A 403 26.27 -25.94 -10.82
CA GLY A 403 26.74 -27.27 -10.44
C GLY A 403 25.64 -28.34 -10.35
N ALA A 404 24.44 -28.09 -10.89
CA ALA A 404 23.35 -29.05 -10.93
C ALA A 404 23.63 -30.19 -11.95
N GLU A 405 22.87 -31.28 -11.84
CA GLU A 405 22.89 -32.36 -12.81
C GLU A 405 22.13 -31.93 -14.08
N PHE A 406 22.77 -31.91 -15.22
CA PHE A 406 22.15 -31.57 -16.50
C PHE A 406 21.53 -32.80 -17.16
N VAL A 407 20.28 -32.70 -17.57
CA VAL A 407 19.56 -33.70 -18.35
C VAL A 407 18.85 -33.00 -19.52
N GLU A 408 19.00 -33.58 -20.72
CA GLU A 408 18.31 -33.11 -21.93
C GLU A 408 17.35 -34.17 -22.44
N VAL A 409 16.14 -33.77 -22.80
CA VAL A 409 15.12 -34.64 -23.40
C VAL A 409 14.41 -33.88 -24.52
N ASP A 410 14.67 -34.25 -25.78
CA ASP A 410 13.92 -33.74 -26.93
C ASP A 410 12.49 -34.30 -26.92
N ILE A 411 11.49 -33.42 -26.90
CA ILE A 411 10.09 -33.81 -26.85
C ILE A 411 9.41 -33.94 -28.21
N CYS A 412 10.08 -33.56 -29.31
CA CYS A 412 9.47 -33.46 -30.63
C CYS A 412 8.87 -34.78 -31.12
N GLN A 413 9.60 -35.89 -30.91
CA GLN A 413 9.10 -37.21 -31.34
C GLN A 413 7.87 -37.65 -30.54
N ALA A 414 7.88 -37.50 -29.21
CA ALA A 414 6.78 -37.89 -28.35
C ALA A 414 5.51 -37.07 -28.65
N VAL A 415 5.66 -35.74 -28.82
CA VAL A 415 4.55 -34.84 -29.20
C VAL A 415 3.97 -35.18 -30.57
N ASN A 416 4.80 -35.51 -31.58
CA ASN A 416 4.33 -35.94 -32.90
C ASN A 416 3.54 -37.26 -32.85
N VAL A 417 3.95 -38.23 -32.05
CA VAL A 417 3.17 -39.46 -31.83
C VAL A 417 1.83 -39.11 -31.19
N HIS A 418 1.84 -38.27 -30.17
CA HIS A 418 0.61 -37.82 -29.50
C HIS A 418 -0.32 -37.07 -30.46
N PHE A 419 0.19 -36.19 -31.35
CA PHE A 419 -0.64 -35.52 -32.38
C PHE A 419 -1.29 -36.54 -33.31
N SER A 420 -0.55 -37.56 -33.73
CA SER A 420 -1.12 -38.64 -34.55
C SER A 420 -2.24 -39.38 -33.83
N ASP A 421 -2.06 -39.71 -32.53
CA ASP A 421 -3.04 -40.44 -31.75
C ASP A 421 -4.36 -39.67 -31.54
N ILE A 422 -4.30 -38.34 -31.39
CA ILE A 422 -5.48 -37.49 -31.20
C ILE A 422 -6.01 -36.90 -32.51
N GLY A 423 -5.38 -37.14 -33.64
CA GLY A 423 -5.77 -36.60 -34.96
C GLY A 423 -5.50 -35.08 -35.11
N GLN A 424 -4.53 -34.53 -34.36
CA GLN A 424 -4.09 -33.13 -34.51
C GLN A 424 -3.19 -32.99 -35.74
N ASP A 425 -3.49 -32.03 -36.60
CA ASP A 425 -2.62 -31.63 -37.69
C ASP A 425 -1.45 -30.80 -37.17
N PRO A 426 -0.19 -31.25 -37.30
CA PRO A 426 1.00 -30.52 -36.83
C PRO A 426 1.18 -29.15 -37.48
N SER A 427 0.54 -28.87 -38.60
CA SER A 427 0.59 -27.55 -39.25
C SER A 427 -0.39 -26.55 -38.66
N VAL A 428 -1.33 -26.99 -37.83
CA VAL A 428 -2.30 -26.14 -37.13
C VAL A 428 -1.78 -25.77 -35.74
N HIS A 429 -1.23 -24.59 -35.61
CA HIS A 429 -0.62 -24.07 -34.38
C HIS A 429 -1.66 -23.45 -33.44
N ASP A 430 -2.61 -24.25 -32.97
CA ASP A 430 -3.68 -23.86 -32.06
C ASP A 430 -3.34 -24.16 -30.58
N VAL A 431 -4.30 -23.94 -29.69
CA VAL A 431 -4.15 -24.22 -28.25
C VAL A 431 -3.85 -25.71 -27.96
N THR A 432 -4.27 -26.63 -28.83
CA THR A 432 -3.96 -28.07 -28.70
C THR A 432 -2.49 -28.32 -28.95
N TYR A 433 -1.95 -27.70 -30.01
CA TYR A 433 -0.54 -27.76 -30.37
C TYR A 433 0.36 -27.26 -29.21
N GLU A 434 0.02 -26.12 -28.62
CA GLU A 434 0.77 -25.53 -27.49
C GLU A 434 0.66 -26.40 -26.23
N ASN A 435 -0.57 -26.76 -25.84
CA ASN A 435 -0.83 -27.47 -24.58
C ASN A 435 -0.27 -28.90 -24.58
N SER A 436 -0.21 -29.57 -25.72
CA SER A 436 0.37 -30.91 -25.83
C SER A 436 1.86 -30.89 -25.47
N GLN A 437 2.61 -29.92 -25.95
CA GLN A 437 4.02 -29.75 -25.61
C GLN A 437 4.23 -29.46 -24.13
N ALA A 438 3.42 -28.59 -23.54
CA ALA A 438 3.52 -28.24 -22.11
C ALA A 438 3.20 -29.45 -21.21
N ARG A 439 2.23 -30.29 -21.58
CA ARG A 439 1.89 -31.50 -20.82
C ARG A 439 2.95 -32.58 -20.96
N GLU A 440 3.52 -32.75 -22.15
CA GLU A 440 4.64 -33.71 -22.37
C GLU A 440 5.84 -33.35 -21.48
N ARG A 441 6.22 -32.07 -21.41
CA ARG A 441 7.29 -31.60 -20.51
C ARG A 441 6.97 -31.94 -19.06
N THR A 442 5.74 -31.71 -18.62
CA THR A 442 5.33 -31.99 -17.24
C THR A 442 5.35 -33.49 -16.93
N GLN A 443 4.89 -34.34 -17.85
CA GLN A 443 4.92 -35.79 -17.69
C GLN A 443 6.39 -36.28 -17.52
N ILE A 444 7.28 -35.82 -18.36
CA ILE A 444 8.73 -36.17 -18.30
C ILE A 444 9.32 -35.76 -16.94
N LEU A 445 9.03 -34.54 -16.45
CA LEU A 445 9.53 -34.07 -15.15
C LEU A 445 9.02 -34.97 -14.01
N MET A 446 7.73 -35.34 -14.01
CA MET A 446 7.13 -36.20 -12.98
C MET A 446 7.73 -37.61 -12.98
N ASP A 447 7.99 -38.19 -14.18
CA ASP A 447 8.55 -39.52 -14.29
C ASP A 447 10.04 -39.54 -13.91
N ILE A 448 10.81 -38.49 -14.27
CA ILE A 448 12.19 -38.33 -13.80
C ILE A 448 12.22 -38.18 -12.26
N ALA A 449 11.29 -37.44 -11.70
CA ALA A 449 11.19 -37.27 -10.24
C ALA A 449 10.93 -38.60 -9.55
N ASN A 450 10.04 -39.44 -10.07
CA ASN A 450 9.80 -40.80 -9.56
C ASN A 450 11.08 -41.66 -9.63
N LYS A 451 11.75 -41.65 -10.76
CA LYS A 451 12.99 -42.40 -10.98
C LYS A 451 14.13 -42.00 -10.05
N LYS A 452 14.21 -40.70 -9.71
CA LYS A 452 15.30 -40.11 -8.91
C LYS A 452 14.94 -39.88 -7.44
N ASN A 453 13.77 -40.31 -6.99
CA ASN A 453 13.24 -39.97 -5.66
C ASN A 453 13.34 -38.47 -5.39
N ALA A 454 12.68 -37.69 -6.23
CA ALA A 454 12.79 -36.22 -6.22
C ALA A 454 11.42 -35.55 -6.21
N LEU A 455 11.40 -34.27 -5.86
CA LEU A 455 10.24 -33.39 -5.98
C LEU A 455 10.36 -32.54 -7.24
N VAL A 456 9.28 -32.45 -8.01
CA VAL A 456 9.19 -31.48 -9.12
C VAL A 456 8.97 -30.08 -8.55
N ILE A 457 9.90 -29.18 -8.83
CA ILE A 457 9.85 -27.78 -8.40
C ILE A 457 9.14 -26.94 -9.45
N GLY A 458 8.07 -26.27 -9.07
CA GLY A 458 7.28 -25.42 -9.95
C GLY A 458 7.93 -24.06 -10.19
N THR A 459 7.87 -23.63 -11.43
CA THR A 459 8.50 -22.39 -11.91
C THR A 459 7.48 -21.25 -12.10
N GLY A 460 6.18 -21.55 -12.26
CA GLY A 460 5.12 -20.57 -12.54
C GLY A 460 5.03 -19.48 -11.47
N ASP A 461 4.91 -18.23 -11.91
CA ASP A 461 4.85 -17.04 -11.07
C ASP A 461 3.42 -16.59 -10.74
N LEU A 462 3.31 -15.62 -9.84
CA LEU A 462 2.02 -15.08 -9.38
C LEU A 462 1.22 -14.41 -10.52
N SER A 463 1.87 -13.72 -11.45
CA SER A 463 1.20 -12.99 -12.54
C SER A 463 0.58 -13.94 -13.55
N GLU A 464 1.32 -14.99 -13.90
CA GLU A 464 0.81 -16.07 -14.75
C GLU A 464 -0.37 -16.80 -14.11
N LEU A 465 -0.27 -17.12 -12.83
CA LEU A 465 -1.36 -17.74 -12.07
C LEU A 465 -2.59 -16.83 -11.95
N ALA A 466 -2.40 -15.52 -11.80
CA ALA A 466 -3.50 -14.56 -11.78
C ALA A 466 -4.26 -14.48 -13.11
N LEU A 467 -3.51 -14.43 -14.23
CA LEU A 467 -4.06 -14.41 -15.58
C LEU A 467 -4.54 -15.78 -16.07
N GLY A 468 -4.16 -16.87 -15.39
CA GLY A 468 -4.32 -18.22 -15.85
C GLY A 468 -3.55 -18.49 -17.13
N TRP A 469 -2.40 -17.83 -17.30
CA TRP A 469 -1.48 -18.00 -18.44
C TRP A 469 -0.54 -19.18 -18.17
N ALA A 470 -1.12 -20.35 -18.12
CA ALA A 470 -0.44 -21.64 -17.94
C ALA A 470 -1.34 -22.74 -18.49
N THR A 471 -0.74 -23.83 -18.95
CA THR A 471 -1.49 -25.00 -19.42
C THR A 471 -2.01 -25.80 -18.23
N TYR A 472 -3.34 -25.96 -18.15
CA TYR A 472 -3.96 -26.80 -17.13
C TYR A 472 -3.43 -28.24 -17.20
N ASN A 473 -3.02 -28.78 -16.05
CA ASN A 473 -2.35 -30.07 -15.93
C ASN A 473 -1.08 -30.18 -16.81
N GLY A 474 -0.39 -29.07 -16.98
CA GLY A 474 0.91 -28.94 -17.63
C GLY A 474 1.85 -28.16 -16.72
N ASP A 475 2.42 -27.08 -17.23
CA ASP A 475 3.38 -26.21 -16.53
C ASP A 475 2.85 -25.56 -15.26
N HIS A 476 1.53 -25.48 -15.05
CA HIS A 476 0.95 -25.00 -13.79
C HIS A 476 1.05 -26.03 -12.64
N MET A 477 1.40 -27.28 -12.91
CA MET A 477 1.48 -28.36 -11.92
C MET A 477 2.91 -28.62 -11.48
N SER A 478 3.07 -28.87 -10.19
CA SER A 478 4.34 -29.25 -9.58
C SER A 478 4.08 -29.87 -8.20
N MET A 479 5.13 -30.35 -7.54
CA MET A 479 5.04 -30.85 -6.17
C MET A 479 5.29 -29.76 -5.13
N TYR A 480 6.02 -28.69 -5.51
CA TYR A 480 6.21 -27.49 -4.70
C TYR A 480 6.53 -26.28 -5.60
N ALA A 481 5.71 -25.22 -5.56
CA ALA A 481 5.82 -24.07 -6.45
C ALA A 481 6.53 -22.90 -5.74
N VAL A 482 7.84 -22.78 -5.93
CA VAL A 482 8.66 -21.79 -5.20
C VAL A 482 8.35 -20.34 -5.60
N ASN A 483 7.86 -20.08 -6.82
CA ASN A 483 7.56 -18.74 -7.33
C ASN A 483 6.06 -18.35 -7.25
N ALA A 484 5.19 -19.22 -6.73
CA ALA A 484 3.73 -19.06 -6.78
C ALA A 484 3.18 -17.74 -6.20
N SER A 485 3.94 -17.05 -5.36
CA SER A 485 3.56 -15.75 -4.79
C SER A 485 4.51 -14.60 -5.18
N VAL A 486 5.38 -14.83 -6.17
CA VAL A 486 6.32 -13.83 -6.70
C VAL A 486 5.79 -13.33 -8.05
N PRO A 487 5.36 -12.07 -8.20
CA PRO A 487 4.89 -11.55 -9.48
C PRO A 487 6.03 -11.34 -10.47
N LYS A 488 5.74 -11.33 -11.77
CA LYS A 488 6.71 -11.25 -12.87
C LYS A 488 7.68 -10.06 -12.75
N THR A 489 7.16 -8.90 -12.33
CA THR A 489 8.00 -7.71 -12.10
C THR A 489 9.03 -7.94 -10.99
N LEU A 490 8.65 -8.65 -9.94
CA LEU A 490 9.53 -8.99 -8.83
C LEU A 490 10.49 -10.14 -9.21
N VAL A 491 10.06 -11.13 -10.01
CA VAL A 491 10.96 -12.18 -10.57
C VAL A 491 12.12 -11.52 -11.30
N ARG A 492 11.83 -10.61 -12.23
CA ARG A 492 12.86 -9.85 -12.97
C ARG A 492 13.80 -9.08 -12.03
N HIS A 493 13.24 -8.48 -10.99
CA HIS A 493 14.02 -7.73 -10.01
C HIS A 493 14.96 -8.62 -9.18
N LEU A 494 14.49 -9.80 -8.75
CA LEU A 494 15.28 -10.77 -7.98
C LEU A 494 16.41 -11.39 -8.81
N VAL A 495 16.14 -11.76 -10.08
CA VAL A 495 17.18 -12.27 -10.99
C VAL A 495 18.25 -11.20 -11.23
N ARG A 496 17.84 -9.93 -11.42
CA ARG A 496 18.80 -8.81 -11.54
C ARG A 496 19.61 -8.61 -10.26
N TYR A 497 18.96 -8.66 -9.10
CA TYR A 497 19.66 -8.57 -7.82
C TYR A 497 20.71 -9.68 -7.68
N TYR A 498 20.37 -10.90 -8.06
CA TYR A 498 21.30 -12.03 -8.01
C TYR A 498 22.47 -11.82 -8.98
N ALA A 499 22.21 -11.36 -10.21
CA ALA A 499 23.26 -11.03 -11.19
C ALA A 499 24.20 -9.93 -10.70
N ASP A 500 23.64 -8.90 -10.01
CA ASP A 500 24.41 -7.76 -9.45
C ASP A 500 25.33 -8.18 -8.29
N THR A 501 24.99 -9.26 -7.56
CA THR A 501 25.64 -9.63 -6.28
C THR A 501 26.41 -10.94 -6.30
N CYS A 502 26.25 -11.79 -7.32
CA CYS A 502 27.00 -13.03 -7.39
C CYS A 502 28.46 -12.79 -7.78
N GLU A 503 29.37 -13.58 -7.18
CA GLU A 503 30.83 -13.48 -7.42
C GLU A 503 31.25 -14.14 -8.73
N ASP A 504 30.48 -15.11 -9.21
CA ASP A 504 30.74 -15.83 -10.49
C ASP A 504 30.34 -14.95 -11.68
N LYS A 505 31.33 -14.44 -12.38
CA LYS A 505 31.14 -13.60 -13.56
C LYS A 505 30.40 -14.31 -14.71
N GLN A 506 30.64 -15.60 -14.93
CA GLN A 506 29.96 -16.35 -15.99
C GLN A 506 28.47 -16.49 -15.68
N LEU A 507 28.14 -16.76 -14.42
CA LEU A 507 26.75 -16.79 -13.94
C LEU A 507 26.11 -15.43 -14.08
N SER A 508 26.78 -14.36 -13.65
CA SER A 508 26.27 -12.96 -13.76
C SER A 508 25.94 -12.62 -15.23
N ASP A 509 26.91 -12.86 -16.16
CA ASP A 509 26.70 -12.56 -17.57
C ASP A 509 25.53 -13.38 -18.17
N THR A 510 25.38 -14.65 -17.78
CA THR A 510 24.24 -15.49 -18.19
C THR A 510 22.92 -14.97 -17.67
N LEU A 511 22.86 -14.51 -16.40
CA LEU A 511 21.65 -13.94 -15.80
C LEU A 511 21.24 -12.63 -16.48
N TYR A 512 22.20 -11.79 -16.87
CA TYR A 512 21.91 -10.58 -17.66
C TYR A 512 21.36 -10.95 -19.05
N ASP A 513 21.88 -11.98 -19.72
CA ASP A 513 21.35 -12.44 -21.02
C ASP A 513 19.91 -12.97 -20.88
N VAL A 514 19.60 -13.68 -19.79
CA VAL A 514 18.22 -14.10 -19.46
C VAL A 514 17.31 -12.89 -19.26
N LEU A 515 17.78 -11.83 -18.57
CA LEU A 515 17.02 -10.59 -18.33
C LEU A 515 16.71 -9.84 -19.64
N ASP A 516 17.58 -9.92 -20.62
CA ASP A 516 17.45 -9.26 -21.93
C ASP A 516 16.67 -10.13 -22.95
N THR A 517 16.32 -11.36 -22.58
CA THR A 517 15.50 -12.24 -23.42
C THR A 517 14.01 -11.89 -23.26
N PRO A 518 13.26 -11.70 -24.36
CA PRO A 518 11.82 -11.46 -24.29
C PRO A 518 11.08 -12.64 -23.65
N VAL A 519 10.05 -12.34 -22.84
CA VAL A 519 9.20 -13.38 -22.24
C VAL A 519 8.36 -14.05 -23.33
N SER A 520 8.51 -15.37 -23.48
CA SER A 520 7.80 -16.19 -24.46
C SER A 520 7.52 -17.59 -23.88
N PRO A 521 6.38 -18.20 -24.20
CA PRO A 521 6.11 -19.59 -23.83
C PRO A 521 6.91 -20.60 -24.68
N GLU A 522 7.58 -20.17 -25.76
CA GLU A 522 8.41 -20.99 -26.68
C GLU A 522 7.69 -22.27 -27.15
N LEU A 523 6.43 -22.17 -27.48
CA LEU A 523 5.58 -23.28 -27.92
C LEU A 523 5.36 -23.27 -29.44
N LEU A 524 5.48 -22.10 -30.09
CA LEU A 524 5.38 -21.93 -31.53
C LEU A 524 6.76 -21.91 -32.20
N PRO A 525 6.88 -22.46 -33.41
CA PRO A 525 8.16 -22.43 -34.15
C PRO A 525 8.68 -21.00 -34.31
N PRO A 526 9.99 -20.77 -34.17
CA PRO A 526 10.59 -19.46 -34.36
C PRO A 526 10.50 -19.02 -35.85
N GLU A 527 10.31 -17.72 -36.07
CA GLU A 527 10.37 -17.08 -37.37
C GLU A 527 11.77 -16.45 -37.55
N ASP A 528 12.50 -16.86 -38.61
CA ASP A 528 13.88 -16.40 -38.87
C ASP A 528 14.82 -16.51 -37.65
N GLY A 529 14.70 -17.58 -36.87
CA GLY A 529 15.51 -17.80 -35.65
C GLY A 529 15.19 -16.89 -34.48
N LYS A 530 14.10 -16.10 -34.57
CA LYS A 530 13.64 -15.22 -33.49
C LYS A 530 12.33 -15.72 -32.89
N ILE A 531 12.09 -15.36 -31.63
CA ILE A 531 10.86 -15.66 -30.92
C ILE A 531 9.67 -15.10 -31.71
N SER A 532 8.79 -15.97 -32.20
CA SER A 532 7.61 -15.61 -32.99
C SER A 532 6.45 -15.09 -32.12
N GLN A 533 6.39 -15.48 -30.85
CA GLN A 533 5.29 -15.18 -29.95
C GLN A 533 5.80 -14.52 -28.65
N LYS A 534 5.54 -13.23 -28.49
CA LYS A 534 5.79 -12.55 -27.21
C LYS A 534 4.54 -12.63 -26.36
N THR A 535 4.69 -13.09 -25.13
CA THR A 535 3.57 -13.21 -24.17
C THR A 535 2.84 -11.87 -23.98
N GLU A 536 3.60 -10.78 -23.86
CA GLU A 536 3.02 -9.45 -23.61
C GLU A 536 2.20 -8.88 -24.78
N ASP A 537 2.42 -9.35 -26.00
CA ASP A 537 1.58 -8.97 -27.16
C ASP A 537 0.19 -9.60 -27.07
N LEU A 538 0.06 -10.75 -26.42
CA LEU A 538 -1.17 -11.53 -26.29
C LEU A 538 -1.97 -11.20 -25.03
N VAL A 539 -1.30 -11.08 -23.91
CA VAL A 539 -1.94 -10.87 -22.61
C VAL A 539 -1.77 -9.45 -22.08
N GLY A 540 -0.85 -8.67 -22.60
CA GLY A 540 -0.48 -7.33 -22.17
C GLY A 540 0.74 -7.25 -21.26
N PRO A 541 1.27 -6.05 -21.01
CA PRO A 541 2.44 -5.83 -20.17
C PRO A 541 2.22 -6.33 -18.74
N TYR A 542 3.15 -7.14 -18.24
CA TYR A 542 3.06 -7.68 -16.88
C TYR A 542 3.09 -6.61 -15.81
N GLU A 543 3.74 -5.47 -16.04
CA GLU A 543 3.74 -4.36 -15.09
C GLU A 543 2.34 -3.78 -14.86
N LEU A 544 1.49 -3.74 -15.89
CA LEU A 544 0.09 -3.35 -15.74
C LEU A 544 -0.70 -4.41 -14.96
N HIS A 545 -0.49 -5.69 -15.27
CA HIS A 545 -1.20 -6.78 -14.59
C HIS A 545 -0.83 -6.89 -13.12
N ASP A 546 0.44 -6.73 -12.79
CA ASP A 546 0.92 -6.73 -11.40
C ASP A 546 0.35 -5.53 -10.63
N PHE A 547 0.29 -4.35 -11.24
CA PHE A 547 -0.38 -3.19 -10.68
C PHE A 547 -1.87 -3.48 -10.41
N PHE A 548 -2.61 -4.01 -11.39
CA PHE A 548 -4.04 -4.33 -11.25
C PHE A 548 -4.26 -5.38 -10.16
N LEU A 549 -3.44 -6.42 -10.15
CA LEU A 549 -3.48 -7.51 -9.16
C LEU A 549 -3.28 -7.00 -7.74
N TYR A 550 -2.28 -6.13 -7.54
CA TYR A 550 -2.00 -5.53 -6.23
C TYR A 550 -3.19 -4.74 -5.71
N TYR A 551 -3.71 -3.82 -6.51
CA TYR A 551 -4.80 -2.96 -6.07
C TYR A 551 -6.12 -3.71 -5.92
N MET A 552 -6.38 -4.71 -6.76
CA MET A 552 -7.56 -5.55 -6.65
C MET A 552 -7.53 -6.44 -5.42
N LEU A 553 -6.46 -7.20 -5.20
CA LEU A 553 -6.41 -8.19 -4.12
C LEU A 553 -5.93 -7.59 -2.78
N ARG A 554 -4.87 -6.78 -2.80
CA ARG A 554 -4.33 -6.21 -1.54
C ARG A 554 -5.20 -5.10 -1.00
N GLN A 555 -5.71 -4.23 -1.87
CA GLN A 555 -6.45 -3.04 -1.47
C GLN A 555 -7.98 -3.21 -1.57
N GLY A 556 -8.47 -4.14 -2.39
CA GLY A 556 -9.89 -4.36 -2.62
C GLY A 556 -10.55 -3.23 -3.42
N PHE A 557 -9.80 -2.60 -4.32
CA PHE A 557 -10.29 -1.49 -5.12
C PHE A 557 -11.20 -1.94 -6.25
N SER A 558 -12.17 -1.09 -6.59
CA SER A 558 -13.00 -1.29 -7.78
C SER A 558 -12.21 -1.03 -9.06
N PRO A 559 -12.63 -1.60 -10.20
CA PRO A 559 -11.97 -1.39 -11.49
C PRO A 559 -11.79 0.08 -11.87
N ALA A 560 -12.80 0.92 -11.65
CA ALA A 560 -12.72 2.35 -11.94
C ALA A 560 -11.64 3.07 -11.10
N LYS A 561 -11.51 2.70 -9.83
CA LYS A 561 -10.46 3.24 -8.96
C LYS A 561 -9.07 2.76 -9.40
N ILE A 562 -8.93 1.48 -9.76
CA ILE A 562 -7.68 0.91 -10.30
C ILE A 562 -7.29 1.64 -11.59
N TYR A 563 -8.23 1.84 -12.51
CA TYR A 563 -7.99 2.56 -13.77
C TYR A 563 -7.50 4.00 -13.53
N ARG A 564 -8.15 4.74 -12.62
CA ARG A 564 -7.73 6.10 -12.25
C ARG A 564 -6.29 6.14 -11.73
N LEU A 565 -5.92 5.21 -10.83
CA LEU A 565 -4.57 5.14 -10.27
C LEU A 565 -3.53 4.73 -11.32
N ALA A 566 -3.88 3.79 -12.21
CA ALA A 566 -3.02 3.35 -13.29
C ALA A 566 -2.71 4.49 -14.28
N LYS A 567 -3.71 5.31 -14.63
CA LYS A 567 -3.47 6.51 -15.48
C LYS A 567 -2.47 7.49 -14.87
N ILE A 568 -2.46 7.62 -13.54
CA ILE A 568 -1.51 8.49 -12.85
C ILE A 568 -0.12 7.83 -12.79
N ALA A 569 -0.06 6.54 -12.42
CA ALA A 569 1.20 5.83 -12.26
C ALA A 569 1.96 5.66 -13.57
N PHE A 570 1.24 5.39 -14.66
CA PHE A 570 1.81 5.13 -15.98
C PHE A 570 1.70 6.32 -16.94
N ALA A 571 1.46 7.53 -16.42
CA ALA A 571 1.40 8.74 -17.24
C ALA A 571 2.68 8.92 -18.05
N GLY A 572 2.54 9.09 -19.37
CA GLY A 572 3.68 9.21 -20.30
C GLY A 572 4.30 7.88 -20.74
N THR A 573 3.87 6.75 -20.16
CA THR A 573 4.31 5.39 -20.59
C THR A 573 3.25 4.74 -21.46
N TYR A 574 1.99 4.79 -21.04
CA TYR A 574 0.85 4.19 -21.74
C TYR A 574 -0.30 5.17 -21.92
N GLU A 575 -0.99 5.06 -23.04
CA GLU A 575 -2.23 5.77 -23.30
C GLU A 575 -3.39 5.21 -22.46
N ASP A 576 -4.29 6.08 -22.03
CA ASP A 576 -5.45 5.72 -21.19
C ASP A 576 -6.26 4.55 -21.78
N ALA A 577 -6.53 4.59 -23.08
CA ALA A 577 -7.26 3.52 -23.78
C ALA A 577 -6.52 2.17 -23.76
N PHE A 578 -5.19 2.20 -23.80
CA PHE A 578 -4.37 0.99 -23.71
C PHE A 578 -4.45 0.38 -22.31
N ILE A 579 -4.34 1.21 -21.26
CA ILE A 579 -4.51 0.78 -19.86
C ILE A 579 -5.90 0.14 -19.67
N LEU A 580 -6.96 0.79 -20.17
CA LEU A 580 -8.34 0.29 -20.04
C LEU A 580 -8.53 -1.05 -20.74
N LYS A 581 -7.97 -1.21 -21.96
CA LYS A 581 -8.00 -2.48 -22.71
C LYS A 581 -7.45 -3.62 -21.86
N TRP A 582 -6.29 -3.42 -21.26
CA TRP A 582 -5.62 -4.48 -20.51
C TRP A 582 -6.26 -4.72 -19.14
N LEU A 583 -6.83 -3.69 -18.49
CA LEU A 583 -7.62 -3.88 -17.29
C LEU A 583 -8.89 -4.72 -17.55
N LYS A 584 -9.59 -4.47 -18.66
CA LYS A 584 -10.71 -5.32 -19.11
C LYS A 584 -10.27 -6.77 -19.35
N THR A 585 -9.14 -6.94 -20.01
CA THR A 585 -8.56 -8.27 -20.26
C THR A 585 -8.18 -8.96 -18.95
N PHE A 586 -7.54 -8.26 -18.03
CA PHE A 586 -7.19 -8.76 -16.70
C PHE A 586 -8.43 -9.23 -15.94
N CYS A 587 -9.45 -8.39 -15.78
CA CYS A 587 -10.65 -8.77 -15.05
C CYS A 587 -11.34 -10.00 -15.67
N ARG A 588 -11.53 -10.01 -16.99
CA ARG A 588 -12.13 -11.16 -17.69
C ARG A 588 -11.34 -12.45 -17.46
N ARG A 589 -10.02 -12.42 -17.62
CA ARG A 589 -9.17 -13.61 -17.43
C ARG A 589 -9.11 -14.02 -15.98
N PHE A 590 -8.98 -13.08 -15.06
CA PHE A 590 -8.91 -13.37 -13.63
C PHE A 590 -10.10 -14.20 -13.14
N PHE A 591 -11.31 -13.88 -13.60
CA PHE A 591 -12.50 -14.66 -13.27
C PHE A 591 -12.57 -15.97 -14.06
N ALA A 592 -12.43 -15.94 -15.37
CA ALA A 592 -12.60 -17.10 -16.23
C ALA A 592 -11.58 -18.23 -15.96
N GLN A 593 -10.42 -17.89 -15.45
CA GLN A 593 -9.32 -18.86 -15.21
C GLN A 593 -9.22 -19.34 -13.76
N GLN A 594 -10.22 -19.07 -12.91
CA GLN A 594 -10.21 -19.48 -11.50
C GLN A 594 -10.08 -21.00 -11.33
N PHE A 595 -10.66 -21.81 -12.20
CA PHE A 595 -10.57 -23.27 -12.11
C PHE A 595 -9.12 -23.79 -12.08
N LYS A 596 -8.17 -23.09 -12.76
CA LYS A 596 -6.76 -23.43 -12.72
C LYS A 596 -6.16 -23.16 -11.34
N ARG A 597 -6.60 -22.10 -10.64
CA ARG A 597 -6.10 -21.75 -9.31
C ARG A 597 -6.64 -22.66 -8.21
N SER A 598 -7.79 -23.31 -8.43
CA SER A 598 -8.40 -24.21 -7.46
C SER A 598 -7.55 -25.44 -7.11
N CYS A 599 -6.62 -25.83 -7.98
CA CYS A 599 -5.73 -26.99 -7.79
C CYS A 599 -4.24 -26.61 -7.73
N LEU A 600 -3.91 -25.36 -7.37
CA LEU A 600 -2.51 -24.95 -7.27
C LEU A 600 -1.72 -25.77 -6.26
N PRO A 601 -0.47 -26.13 -6.59
CA PRO A 601 0.44 -26.76 -5.66
C PRO A 601 0.76 -25.87 -4.45
N ASP A 602 1.30 -26.45 -3.40
CA ASP A 602 1.84 -25.72 -2.27
C ASP A 602 3.03 -24.86 -2.70
N GLY A 603 3.17 -23.70 -2.06
CA GLY A 603 4.30 -22.79 -2.29
C GLY A 603 4.36 -21.72 -1.19
N PRO A 604 5.54 -21.09 -0.99
CA PRO A 604 5.70 -20.10 0.07
C PRO A 604 5.04 -18.78 -0.31
N LYS A 605 4.44 -18.11 0.68
CA LYS A 605 3.96 -16.74 0.53
C LYS A 605 5.08 -15.76 0.90
N VAL A 606 5.56 -14.99 -0.07
CA VAL A 606 6.64 -14.02 0.14
C VAL A 606 6.15 -12.59 0.34
N GLY A 607 5.04 -12.22 -0.26
CA GLY A 607 4.50 -10.86 -0.25
C GLY A 607 3.11 -10.75 0.35
N SER A 608 2.50 -9.58 0.22
CA SER A 608 1.16 -9.28 0.75
C SER A 608 0.01 -9.83 -0.09
N VAL A 609 0.29 -10.38 -1.29
CA VAL A 609 -0.68 -10.94 -2.23
C VAL A 609 -0.25 -12.35 -2.64
N ALA A 610 -1.19 -13.27 -2.64
CA ALA A 610 -1.06 -14.59 -3.26
C ALA A 610 -2.44 -15.03 -3.77
N VAL A 611 -2.48 -16.06 -4.62
CA VAL A 611 -3.72 -16.60 -5.20
C VAL A 611 -3.97 -18.05 -4.80
N SER A 612 -3.30 -18.51 -3.74
CA SER A 612 -3.50 -19.85 -3.20
C SER A 612 -4.92 -20.04 -2.66
N PRO A 613 -5.62 -21.11 -3.06
CA PRO A 613 -6.97 -21.40 -2.58
C PRO A 613 -7.00 -21.81 -1.10
N ARG A 614 -5.85 -22.14 -0.52
CA ARG A 614 -5.70 -22.48 0.90
C ARG A 614 -5.55 -21.26 1.81
N GLY A 615 -5.25 -20.10 1.24
CA GLY A 615 -4.93 -18.89 1.99
C GLY A 615 -5.66 -17.65 1.48
N ASP A 616 -5.01 -16.88 0.63
CA ASP A 616 -5.39 -15.50 0.31
C ASP A 616 -6.61 -15.34 -0.61
N LEU A 617 -6.85 -16.29 -1.54
CA LEU A 617 -7.92 -16.18 -2.52
C LEU A 617 -8.78 -17.44 -2.56
N ARG A 618 -9.91 -17.37 -1.87
CA ARG A 618 -10.96 -18.42 -1.92
C ARG A 618 -12.09 -17.92 -2.79
N MET A 619 -12.00 -18.17 -4.08
CA MET A 619 -12.98 -17.73 -5.07
C MET A 619 -13.59 -18.95 -5.75
N PRO A 620 -14.93 -19.01 -5.95
CA PRO A 620 -15.55 -20.10 -6.70
C PRO A 620 -15.12 -20.04 -8.17
N SER A 621 -14.96 -21.22 -8.81
CA SER A 621 -14.48 -21.33 -10.19
C SER A 621 -15.49 -20.84 -11.23
N ASP A 622 -16.75 -20.72 -10.86
CA ASP A 622 -17.90 -20.29 -11.66
C ASP A 622 -18.37 -18.87 -11.32
N ALA A 623 -17.56 -18.10 -10.59
CA ALA A 623 -17.88 -16.70 -10.30
C ALA A 623 -17.96 -15.85 -11.57
N CYS A 624 -19.01 -15.03 -11.67
CA CYS A 624 -19.22 -14.12 -12.82
C CYS A 624 -18.49 -12.80 -12.65
N ALA A 625 -17.86 -12.32 -13.74
CA ALA A 625 -17.19 -11.01 -13.79
C ALA A 625 -18.14 -9.85 -14.10
N THR A 626 -19.43 -10.06 -14.20
CA THR A 626 -20.43 -9.11 -14.75
C THR A 626 -20.32 -7.73 -14.10
N LEU A 627 -20.34 -7.64 -12.78
CA LEU A 627 -20.30 -6.35 -12.07
C LEU A 627 -19.01 -5.55 -12.36
N TRP A 628 -17.85 -6.23 -12.40
CA TRP A 628 -16.57 -5.59 -12.74
C TRP A 628 -16.53 -5.13 -14.18
N MET A 629 -17.07 -5.93 -15.12
CA MET A 629 -17.10 -5.61 -16.54
C MET A 629 -18.09 -4.50 -16.86
N GLU A 630 -19.25 -4.46 -16.20
CA GLU A 630 -20.21 -3.37 -16.31
C GLU A 630 -19.58 -2.04 -15.89
N GLU A 631 -18.92 -1.97 -14.71
CA GLU A 631 -18.21 -0.78 -14.28
C GLU A 631 -17.15 -0.35 -15.30
N LEU A 632 -16.32 -1.29 -15.81
CA LEU A 632 -15.30 -1.01 -16.82
C LEU A 632 -15.86 -0.52 -18.15
N ASN A 633 -17.07 -0.93 -18.52
CA ASN A 633 -17.71 -0.51 -19.77
C ASN A 633 -18.28 0.91 -19.70
N THR A 634 -18.44 1.47 -18.49
CA THR A 634 -18.82 2.89 -18.31
C THR A 634 -17.63 3.85 -18.43
N LEU A 635 -16.40 3.31 -18.46
CA LEU A 635 -15.18 4.11 -18.51
C LEU A 635 -14.75 4.34 -19.98
N SER A 636 -14.21 5.52 -20.24
CA SER A 636 -13.67 5.94 -21.54
C SER A 636 -12.19 6.33 -21.45
#